data_d02af2d007e74357c779f255f6d65f18
#
_entry.id   d02af2d007e74357c779f255f6d65f18
#
_cell.length_a   1.000
_cell.length_b   1.000
_cell.length_c   1.000
_cell.angle_alpha   90.00
_cell.angle_beta   90.00
_cell.angle_gamma   90.00
#
_symmetry.space_group_name_H-M   'P 1'
#
loop_
_entity.id
_entity.type
_entity.pdbx_description
1 polymer ?
#
loop_
_entity_poly.entity_id
_entity_poly.type
_entity_poly.pdbx_seq_one_letter_code
_entity_poly.pdbx_strand_id
1 'polypeptide(L)'
;MKKLYFLAFALCFLNSLNAQIINIPDNNLKMKLISLNIDTNSNFQIETSEALNLKFLDISNSNINSLQGLDNFTNLEYLNCSNNPIFNSIDFNLLKKLTYLNYSFIQSTTYFNIVNSNLTTLILDGSSNLKEVQCTGNKNLTSLSISGAVKMTDLWCSNNKLASLDLNGLTALKNVQCQGNQLQTLDAGNLINLKSLSCGGNLLSTLNITGSTSLTSLSCQMNKLLKLNVSGLINLVNLTCFSNQVMELNVNGLVNLKELYCDGNYIPSLNLDGLVNLEWLNCTDNQLKTLALNGLINLKGIKCGYNQLASLNLNGLTNLLNLECYHNQLNTLDLSDLNKIEQFSCYKNELTSLFIRNGSNEGKTLDFSQNPNLQYVCADESQLADVQNLITKYGYTNCNLNSYCSFKAIGTYYTIQGINKLDLNNNGCDGSDLSLPNLKFSLSDGTNNASLIADVNGNYSIYLPIGSHAITPVLENPAYFNISPTDFNVTFPGQISPLEQNFCITANGSHPDLEVSILPITAAIPGFNSSYKIIYKNKGNTTQSGVIYLTFDDAVLDLVTTNPVANQALNNLSWNFSNLKPFESAEIIFTFKVHAPTAVPPVNNGDILKYVATITSSETDETPIDNTFTLNQTVVGSYDPNDKTCLEGSIITSNLIGEYVHYMIRFENIGTYPAQNIVVKDMIDLTKFDISTLIPTSSSHQFVTKISEGNKVEFIFENINLPFDDANNDGYVAFKIKTKPTLVVGDSFTNDANIYFDYNFPILTNKAISTFKTVSNLGTQDFEFSNYFTLYPNPAKDVLNITATQSIEIQSLAIYDILGQLVIAVPNAKLVSTIDVSKLRTGNYFVKVKSDKGSSNMKFIKQ
;
A
#
# COMPACT_ATOMS: atom_id res chain seq x y z
N MET A 1 -4.15 -49.42 89.84
CA MET A 1 -3.75 -48.02 89.89
C MET A 1 -3.43 -47.39 88.50
N LYS A 2 -2.88 -48.06 87.50
CA LYS A 2 -2.62 -47.43 86.14
C LYS A 2 -3.86 -47.06 85.31
N LYS A 3 -5.00 -47.74 85.54
CA LYS A 3 -6.22 -47.42 84.75
C LYS A 3 -7.01 -46.18 85.31
N LEU A 4 -6.74 -45.88 86.62
CA LEU A 4 -7.41 -44.70 87.26
C LEU A 4 -6.76 -43.37 86.91
N TYR A 5 -5.43 -43.37 86.63
CA TYR A 5 -4.71 -42.18 86.22
C TYR A 5 -5.04 -41.80 84.72
N PHE A 6 -5.33 -42.81 83.89
CA PHE A 6 -5.73 -42.55 82.50
C PHE A 6 -7.16 -41.94 82.42
N LEU A 7 -8.07 -42.34 83.35
CA LEU A 7 -9.41 -41.75 83.42
C LEU A 7 -9.42 -40.30 83.98
N ALA A 8 -8.54 -40.04 84.98
CA ALA A 8 -8.34 -38.75 85.57
C ALA A 8 -7.65 -37.76 84.53
N PHE A 9 -6.70 -38.26 83.75
CA PHE A 9 -6.05 -37.47 82.69
C PHE A 9 -7.00 -37.21 81.53
N ALA A 10 -7.85 -38.17 81.11
CA ALA A 10 -8.92 -37.95 80.15
C ALA A 10 -10.01 -37.00 80.61
N LEU A 11 -10.36 -36.96 81.88
CA LEU A 11 -11.27 -36.01 82.47
C LEU A 11 -10.65 -34.59 82.54
N CYS A 12 -9.33 -34.44 82.72
CA CYS A 12 -8.67 -33.12 82.66
C CYS A 12 -8.56 -32.55 81.30
N PHE A 13 -8.57 -33.34 80.20
CA PHE A 13 -8.59 -32.91 78.84
C PHE A 13 -10.00 -32.48 78.37
N LEU A 14 -11.05 -32.90 79.03
CA LEU A 14 -12.44 -32.57 78.72
C LEU A 14 -12.91 -31.22 79.28
N ASN A 15 -12.13 -30.55 80.18
CA ASN A 15 -12.50 -29.25 80.74
C ASN A 15 -11.70 -28.05 80.29
N SER A 16 -11.00 -28.10 79.23
CA SER A 16 -10.32 -26.92 78.60
C SER A 16 -10.79 -26.57 77.24
N LEU A 17 -12.03 -26.87 76.86
CA LEU A 17 -12.75 -26.12 75.85
C LEU A 17 -13.19 -24.80 76.40
N ASN A 18 -12.25 -23.87 76.66
CA ASN A 18 -12.60 -22.47 76.87
C ASN A 18 -13.39 -22.04 75.64
N ALA A 19 -14.66 -21.77 75.81
CA ALA A 19 -15.44 -21.21 74.72
C ALA A 19 -14.76 -19.91 74.22
N GLN A 20 -14.35 -19.86 73.02
CA GLN A 20 -13.66 -18.71 72.46
C GLN A 20 -14.63 -17.56 72.40
N ILE A 21 -14.36 -16.54 73.26
CA ILE A 21 -15.17 -15.32 73.32
C ILE A 21 -14.96 -14.49 72.04
N ILE A 22 -16.03 -14.10 71.43
CA ILE A 22 -16.02 -13.21 70.32
C ILE A 22 -15.83 -11.77 70.75
N ASN A 23 -14.84 -11.08 70.16
CA ASN A 23 -14.61 -9.68 70.43
C ASN A 23 -15.68 -8.81 69.71
N ILE A 24 -16.64 -8.29 70.48
CA ILE A 24 -17.70 -7.39 69.98
C ILE A 24 -17.49 -6.04 70.69
N PRO A 25 -16.78 -5.08 70.04
CA PRO A 25 -16.43 -3.79 70.61
C PRO A 25 -17.62 -2.83 70.74
N ASP A 26 -18.64 -3.00 69.92
CA ASP A 26 -19.85 -2.18 69.94
C ASP A 26 -20.77 -2.64 71.08
N ASN A 27 -20.90 -1.81 72.08
CA ASN A 27 -21.70 -2.17 73.25
C ASN A 27 -23.20 -2.32 72.94
N ASN A 28 -23.74 -1.53 72.00
CA ASN A 28 -25.14 -1.65 71.59
C ASN A 28 -25.39 -2.98 70.84
N LEU A 29 -24.45 -3.40 70.01
CA LEU A 29 -24.47 -4.72 69.30
C LEU A 29 -24.42 -5.82 70.40
N LYS A 30 -23.45 -5.73 71.30
CA LYS A 30 -23.29 -6.74 72.35
C LYS A 30 -24.56 -6.88 73.18
N MET A 31 -25.08 -5.75 73.65
CA MET A 31 -26.30 -5.74 74.48
C MET A 31 -27.53 -6.21 73.70
N LYS A 32 -27.65 -5.89 72.44
CA LYS A 32 -28.71 -6.40 71.54
C LYS A 32 -28.63 -7.91 71.37
N LEU A 33 -27.46 -8.48 71.14
CA LEU A 33 -27.27 -9.95 71.06
C LEU A 33 -27.64 -10.65 72.35
N ILE A 34 -27.24 -10.08 73.51
CA ILE A 34 -27.65 -10.57 74.89
C ILE A 34 -29.18 -10.50 75.05
N SER A 35 -29.80 -9.37 74.68
CA SER A 35 -31.26 -9.19 74.78
C SER A 35 -32.05 -10.14 73.90
N LEU A 36 -31.46 -10.67 72.84
CA LEU A 36 -32.03 -11.70 71.97
C LEU A 36 -31.82 -13.11 72.49
N ASN A 37 -31.31 -13.27 73.76
CA ASN A 37 -31.01 -14.54 74.41
C ASN A 37 -29.97 -15.40 73.62
N ILE A 38 -29.01 -14.77 72.94
CA ILE A 38 -27.92 -15.48 72.26
C ILE A 38 -26.87 -15.91 73.27
N ASP A 39 -26.64 -15.09 74.30
CA ASP A 39 -25.85 -15.49 75.47
C ASP A 39 -26.66 -16.51 76.29
N THR A 40 -26.45 -17.80 75.96
CA THR A 40 -27.21 -18.91 76.51
C THR A 40 -26.77 -19.30 77.89
N ASN A 41 -25.55 -18.93 78.26
CA ASN A 41 -24.99 -19.23 79.61
C ASN A 41 -25.04 -18.06 80.56
N SER A 42 -25.57 -16.87 80.13
CA SER A 42 -25.77 -15.65 80.90
C SER A 42 -24.51 -15.06 81.52
N ASN A 43 -23.37 -15.20 80.87
CA ASN A 43 -22.08 -14.68 81.31
C ASN A 43 -21.76 -13.28 80.78
N PHE A 44 -22.69 -12.63 80.05
CA PHE A 44 -22.58 -11.32 79.42
C PHE A 44 -21.44 -11.25 78.37
N GLN A 45 -21.07 -12.42 77.76
CA GLN A 45 -20.20 -12.56 76.65
C GLN A 45 -20.93 -13.34 75.53
N ILE A 46 -20.36 -13.27 74.30
CA ILE A 46 -20.84 -14.09 73.18
C ILE A 46 -19.69 -14.97 72.81
N GLU A 47 -19.89 -16.29 72.88
CA GLU A 47 -18.92 -17.26 72.49
C GLU A 47 -19.14 -17.75 70.99
N THR A 48 -18.09 -18.30 70.42
CA THR A 48 -18.17 -18.88 69.06
C THR A 48 -19.22 -20.00 68.98
N SER A 49 -19.40 -20.80 70.01
CA SER A 49 -20.43 -21.88 70.12
C SER A 49 -21.84 -21.34 70.01
N GLU A 50 -22.09 -20.19 70.59
CA GLU A 50 -23.40 -19.48 70.64
C GLU A 50 -23.64 -18.85 69.23
N ALA A 51 -22.65 -18.16 68.71
CA ALA A 51 -22.72 -17.58 67.39
C ALA A 51 -23.00 -18.63 66.32
N LEU A 52 -22.39 -19.82 66.37
CA LEU A 52 -22.56 -20.90 65.42
C LEU A 52 -23.96 -21.52 65.42
N ASN A 53 -24.71 -21.36 66.51
CA ASN A 53 -26.08 -21.89 66.61
C ASN A 53 -27.10 -20.92 65.98
N LEU A 54 -26.73 -19.66 65.73
CA LEU A 54 -27.66 -18.65 65.26
C LEU A 54 -27.84 -18.71 63.75
N LYS A 55 -29.10 -18.75 63.32
CA LYS A 55 -29.51 -18.70 61.88
C LYS A 55 -30.22 -17.42 61.52
N PHE A 56 -30.89 -16.78 62.44
CA PHE A 56 -31.67 -15.59 62.21
C PHE A 56 -31.25 -14.51 63.20
N LEU A 57 -30.92 -13.30 62.67
CA LEU A 57 -30.52 -12.16 63.49
C LEU A 57 -31.20 -10.89 63.00
N ASP A 58 -32.02 -10.27 63.87
CA ASP A 58 -32.52 -8.92 63.66
C ASP A 58 -31.96 -7.98 64.72
N ILE A 59 -31.07 -7.14 64.21
CA ILE A 59 -30.44 -6.04 65.02
C ILE A 59 -30.81 -4.65 64.50
N SER A 60 -31.91 -4.53 63.79
CA SER A 60 -32.35 -3.25 63.21
C SER A 60 -32.72 -2.28 64.33
N ASN A 61 -32.68 -0.99 64.02
CA ASN A 61 -33.09 0.12 64.95
C ASN A 61 -32.41 0.06 66.36
N SER A 62 -31.15 -0.40 66.43
CA SER A 62 -30.49 -0.65 67.71
C SER A 62 -29.33 0.26 68.01
N ASN A 63 -29.17 1.36 67.27
CA ASN A 63 -28.13 2.38 67.37
C ASN A 63 -26.71 1.81 67.40
N ILE A 64 -26.46 0.76 66.56
CA ILE A 64 -25.19 0.06 66.39
C ILE A 64 -24.29 0.81 65.47
N ASN A 65 -23.03 1.04 65.87
CA ASN A 65 -22.04 1.77 65.10
C ASN A 65 -21.03 0.81 64.41
N SER A 66 -20.88 -0.41 64.87
CA SER A 66 -19.94 -1.40 64.34
C SER A 66 -20.52 -2.81 64.36
N LEU A 67 -20.37 -3.52 63.24
CA LEU A 67 -20.73 -4.94 63.11
C LEU A 67 -19.56 -5.89 63.40
N GLN A 68 -18.43 -5.39 63.88
CA GLN A 68 -17.24 -6.20 64.20
C GLN A 68 -17.61 -7.32 65.21
N GLY A 69 -17.21 -8.55 64.86
CA GLY A 69 -17.54 -9.78 65.60
C GLY A 69 -18.65 -10.62 64.97
N LEU A 70 -19.52 -10.02 64.10
CA LEU A 70 -20.55 -10.78 63.40
C LEU A 70 -20.00 -11.71 62.34
N ASP A 71 -18.75 -11.55 61.90
CA ASP A 71 -18.03 -12.45 60.96
C ASP A 71 -17.88 -13.89 61.57
N ASN A 72 -17.98 -14.03 62.87
CA ASN A 72 -17.95 -15.34 63.54
C ASN A 72 -19.29 -16.10 63.50
N PHE A 73 -20.41 -15.46 63.13
CA PHE A 73 -21.73 -16.04 63.00
C PHE A 73 -21.92 -16.79 61.65
N THR A 74 -21.03 -17.72 61.35
CA THR A 74 -20.89 -18.33 59.99
C THR A 74 -22.07 -19.20 59.56
N ASN A 75 -23.00 -19.56 60.50
CA ASN A 75 -24.23 -20.26 60.20
C ASN A 75 -25.46 -19.34 59.99
N LEU A 76 -25.25 -18.02 60.03
CA LEU A 76 -26.31 -17.06 59.85
C LEU A 76 -26.91 -17.14 58.45
N GLU A 77 -28.23 -17.29 58.36
CA GLU A 77 -29.01 -17.35 57.10
C GLU A 77 -29.77 -16.05 56.84
N TYR A 78 -30.21 -15.36 57.91
CA TYR A 78 -30.93 -14.10 57.84
C TYR A 78 -30.24 -13.03 58.69
N LEU A 79 -29.98 -11.86 58.14
CA LEU A 79 -29.48 -10.70 58.89
C LEU A 79 -30.27 -9.46 58.54
N ASN A 80 -30.90 -8.80 59.49
CA ASN A 80 -31.43 -7.48 59.37
C ASN A 80 -30.67 -6.54 60.29
N CYS A 81 -29.89 -5.63 59.71
CA CYS A 81 -29.14 -4.61 60.44
C CYS A 81 -29.54 -3.17 59.99
N SER A 82 -30.71 -3.04 59.38
CA SER A 82 -31.22 -1.76 58.90
C SER A 82 -31.36 -0.70 59.95
N ASN A 83 -31.34 0.54 59.50
CA ASN A 83 -31.56 1.74 60.35
C ASN A 83 -30.64 1.80 61.63
N ASN A 84 -29.32 1.56 61.35
CA ASN A 84 -28.27 1.72 62.35
C ASN A 84 -27.21 2.71 61.84
N PRO A 85 -26.49 3.47 62.65
CA PRO A 85 -25.44 4.38 62.27
C PRO A 85 -24.09 3.66 62.05
N ILE A 86 -24.09 2.56 61.34
CA ILE A 86 -22.92 1.67 61.14
C ILE A 86 -21.80 2.41 60.44
N PHE A 87 -20.66 2.64 61.09
CA PHE A 87 -19.45 3.23 60.52
C PHE A 87 -18.43 2.16 60.09
N ASN A 88 -18.40 1.00 60.78
CA ASN A 88 -17.50 -0.13 60.50
C ASN A 88 -18.33 -1.29 59.98
N SER A 89 -18.18 -1.58 58.66
CA SER A 89 -18.73 -2.77 58.04
C SER A 89 -17.86 -3.98 58.31
N ILE A 90 -18.44 -5.18 58.17
CA ILE A 90 -17.71 -6.46 58.13
C ILE A 90 -17.59 -6.96 56.68
N ASP A 91 -16.71 -7.89 56.46
CA ASP A 91 -16.72 -8.66 55.21
C ASP A 91 -17.87 -9.68 55.23
N PHE A 92 -19.00 -9.32 54.67
CA PHE A 92 -20.17 -10.22 54.54
C PHE A 92 -19.89 -11.51 53.74
N ASN A 93 -18.79 -11.55 52.97
CA ASN A 93 -18.39 -12.77 52.24
C ASN A 93 -17.97 -13.91 53.24
N LEU A 94 -17.68 -13.60 54.49
CA LEU A 94 -17.39 -14.60 55.54
C LEU A 94 -18.64 -15.35 55.97
N LEU A 95 -19.82 -14.77 55.87
CA LEU A 95 -21.11 -15.35 56.20
C LEU A 95 -21.65 -16.22 55.06
N LYS A 96 -21.01 -17.40 54.82
CA LYS A 96 -21.26 -18.27 53.66
C LYS A 96 -22.69 -18.81 53.55
N LYS A 97 -23.47 -18.88 54.64
CA LYS A 97 -24.86 -19.36 54.65
C LYS A 97 -25.87 -18.26 54.53
N LEU A 98 -25.44 -16.97 54.52
CA LEU A 98 -26.34 -15.83 54.48
C LEU A 98 -27.16 -15.83 53.16
N THR A 99 -28.50 -15.84 53.29
CA THR A 99 -29.44 -15.80 52.18
C THR A 99 -30.23 -14.51 52.11
N TYR A 100 -30.44 -13.85 53.24
CA TYR A 100 -31.15 -12.58 53.30
C TYR A 100 -30.31 -11.55 54.06
N LEU A 101 -30.12 -10.35 53.47
CA LEU A 101 -29.44 -9.23 54.07
C LEU A 101 -30.26 -7.95 53.84
N ASN A 102 -30.68 -7.34 54.94
CA ASN A 102 -31.23 -5.99 54.95
C ASN A 102 -30.22 -5.04 55.58
N TYR A 103 -29.65 -4.15 54.78
CA TYR A 103 -28.67 -3.13 55.14
C TYR A 103 -29.22 -1.74 54.76
N SER A 104 -30.54 -1.55 54.79
CA SER A 104 -31.20 -0.31 54.39
C SER A 104 -31.07 0.78 55.44
N PHE A 105 -31.22 2.05 55.01
CA PHE A 105 -31.12 3.24 55.83
C PHE A 105 -29.80 3.41 56.59
N ILE A 106 -28.71 2.89 56.05
CA ILE A 106 -27.37 3.09 56.63
C ILE A 106 -26.74 4.32 56.00
N GLN A 107 -26.65 5.45 56.72
CA GLN A 107 -26.22 6.74 56.17
C GLN A 107 -24.70 6.95 56.20
N SER A 108 -23.97 6.22 56.99
CA SER A 108 -22.52 6.33 57.15
C SER A 108 -21.71 5.58 56.08
N THR A 109 -22.32 4.55 55.45
CA THR A 109 -21.65 3.70 54.49
C THR A 109 -21.65 4.33 53.08
N THR A 110 -20.45 4.42 52.48
CA THR A 110 -20.27 4.89 51.09
C THR A 110 -19.94 3.78 50.10
N TYR A 111 -19.49 2.62 50.63
CA TYR A 111 -19.10 1.44 49.84
C TYR A 111 -19.72 0.19 50.44
N PHE A 112 -20.34 -0.65 49.62
CA PHE A 112 -20.93 -1.91 50.04
C PHE A 112 -20.45 -3.03 49.15
N ASN A 113 -19.95 -4.14 49.74
CA ASN A 113 -19.43 -5.28 49.00
C ASN A 113 -19.92 -6.62 49.60
N ILE A 114 -20.58 -7.42 48.77
CA ILE A 114 -20.91 -8.82 49.03
C ILE A 114 -20.93 -9.59 47.69
N VAL A 115 -19.89 -10.34 47.40
CA VAL A 115 -19.72 -11.07 46.14
C VAL A 115 -19.66 -12.56 46.35
N ASN A 116 -20.10 -13.36 45.36
CA ASN A 116 -20.02 -14.82 45.38
C ASN A 116 -20.60 -15.46 46.67
N SER A 117 -21.63 -14.88 47.24
CA SER A 117 -22.34 -15.38 48.45
C SER A 117 -23.58 -16.19 48.03
N ASN A 118 -24.32 -16.69 49.04
CA ASN A 118 -25.56 -17.44 48.83
C ASN A 118 -26.83 -16.53 48.93
N LEU A 119 -26.67 -15.21 48.89
CA LEU A 119 -27.79 -14.28 49.00
C LEU A 119 -28.87 -14.57 47.96
N THR A 120 -30.12 -14.53 48.40
CA THR A 120 -31.32 -14.49 47.59
C THR A 120 -31.97 -13.09 47.57
N THR A 121 -31.74 -12.29 48.63
CA THR A 121 -32.28 -10.96 48.78
C THR A 121 -31.27 -10.01 49.41
N LEU A 122 -31.12 -8.84 48.82
CA LEU A 122 -30.30 -7.74 49.32
C LEU A 122 -31.10 -6.43 49.28
N ILE A 123 -31.25 -5.76 50.42
CA ILE A 123 -31.98 -4.50 50.58
C ILE A 123 -31.02 -3.41 51.09
N LEU A 124 -30.84 -2.33 50.33
CA LEU A 124 -29.96 -1.19 50.57
C LEU A 124 -30.74 0.14 50.53
N ASP A 125 -32.08 0.09 50.59
CA ASP A 125 -32.96 1.25 50.44
C ASP A 125 -32.63 2.38 51.40
N GLY A 126 -32.83 3.64 51.00
CA GLY A 126 -32.64 4.82 51.83
C GLY A 126 -31.20 5.08 52.27
N SER A 127 -30.21 4.29 51.86
CA SER A 127 -28.79 4.51 52.17
C SER A 127 -28.22 5.61 51.29
N SER A 128 -28.62 6.87 51.54
CA SER A 128 -28.45 8.01 50.62
C SER A 128 -27.00 8.45 50.36
N ASN A 129 -26.06 8.07 51.25
CA ASN A 129 -24.63 8.33 51.08
C ASN A 129 -23.85 7.25 50.34
N LEU A 130 -24.49 6.14 50.03
CA LEU A 130 -23.90 5.02 49.34
C LEU A 130 -23.49 5.44 47.90
N LYS A 131 -22.22 5.27 47.56
CA LYS A 131 -21.65 5.65 46.28
C LYS A 131 -21.39 4.43 45.38
N GLU A 132 -21.04 3.29 45.96
CA GLU A 132 -20.59 2.11 45.30
C GLU A 132 -21.19 0.85 45.92
N VAL A 133 -21.74 -0.03 45.03
CA VAL A 133 -22.29 -1.32 45.42
C VAL A 133 -21.68 -2.42 44.58
N GLN A 134 -21.08 -3.41 45.24
CA GLN A 134 -20.59 -4.62 44.62
C GLN A 134 -21.34 -5.85 45.19
N CYS A 135 -22.18 -6.46 44.35
CA CYS A 135 -22.91 -7.67 44.69
C CYS A 135 -22.88 -8.71 43.55
N THR A 136 -21.76 -8.75 42.81
CA THR A 136 -21.53 -9.66 41.67
C THR A 136 -21.42 -11.13 42.09
N GLY A 137 -21.97 -12.04 41.26
CA GLY A 137 -21.74 -13.49 41.39
C GLY A 137 -22.52 -14.17 42.50
N ASN A 138 -23.52 -13.52 43.09
CA ASN A 138 -24.46 -14.13 44.05
C ASN A 138 -25.50 -14.95 43.25
N LYS A 139 -25.15 -16.20 42.91
CA LYS A 139 -25.89 -17.04 41.96
C LYS A 139 -27.34 -17.33 42.31
N ASN A 140 -27.77 -16.98 43.53
CA ASN A 140 -29.14 -17.13 44.00
C ASN A 140 -29.86 -15.79 44.22
N LEU A 141 -29.21 -14.64 44.00
CA LEU A 141 -29.78 -13.32 44.23
C LEU A 141 -30.86 -13.00 43.18
N THR A 142 -32.08 -13.01 43.62
CA THR A 142 -33.29 -12.74 42.82
C THR A 142 -33.86 -11.35 43.07
N SER A 143 -33.53 -10.74 44.19
CA SER A 143 -34.04 -9.42 44.60
C SER A 143 -32.91 -8.53 45.11
N LEU A 144 -32.78 -7.35 44.47
CA LEU A 144 -31.91 -6.25 44.87
C LEU A 144 -32.76 -4.97 44.95
N SER A 145 -32.78 -4.34 46.13
CA SER A 145 -33.44 -3.04 46.30
C SER A 145 -32.41 -1.97 46.70
N ILE A 146 -32.40 -0.86 45.97
CA ILE A 146 -31.40 0.23 46.05
C ILE A 146 -32.08 1.62 46.00
N SER A 147 -33.39 1.64 46.23
CA SER A 147 -34.18 2.87 46.17
C SER A 147 -33.65 3.93 47.16
N GLY A 148 -33.56 5.21 46.73
CA GLY A 148 -33.07 6.30 47.56
C GLY A 148 -31.55 6.37 47.74
N ALA A 149 -30.75 5.52 47.10
CA ALA A 149 -29.30 5.63 47.11
C ALA A 149 -28.80 6.69 46.09
N VAL A 150 -29.27 7.92 46.23
CA VAL A 150 -29.19 9.03 45.26
C VAL A 150 -27.76 9.50 44.93
N LYS A 151 -26.77 9.16 45.76
CA LYS A 151 -25.37 9.49 45.51
C LYS A 151 -24.59 8.33 44.85
N MET A 152 -25.25 7.24 44.48
CA MET A 152 -24.62 6.07 43.88
C MET A 152 -24.05 6.45 42.52
N THR A 153 -22.75 6.22 42.37
CA THR A 153 -22.02 6.43 41.12
C THR A 153 -21.74 5.11 40.38
N ASP A 154 -21.60 4.00 41.14
CA ASP A 154 -21.15 2.72 40.59
C ASP A 154 -21.97 1.56 41.16
N LEU A 155 -22.53 0.74 40.29
CA LEU A 155 -23.32 -0.46 40.60
C LEU A 155 -22.80 -1.67 39.88
N TRP A 156 -22.27 -2.65 40.59
CA TRP A 156 -21.85 -3.96 40.02
C TRP A 156 -22.70 -5.09 40.62
N CYS A 157 -23.69 -5.54 39.82
CA CYS A 157 -24.62 -6.60 40.19
C CYS A 157 -24.68 -7.71 39.14
N SER A 158 -23.58 -7.96 38.46
CA SER A 158 -23.49 -8.96 37.37
C SER A 158 -23.57 -10.40 37.92
N ASN A 159 -23.94 -11.34 37.05
CA ASN A 159 -23.96 -12.77 37.32
C ASN A 159 -24.79 -13.16 38.54
N ASN A 160 -26.02 -12.67 38.57
CA ASN A 160 -27.06 -12.98 39.58
C ASN A 160 -28.28 -13.60 38.86
N LYS A 161 -29.45 -13.64 39.53
CA LYS A 161 -30.74 -14.07 39.00
C LYS A 161 -31.81 -12.97 39.09
N LEU A 162 -31.37 -11.70 38.98
CA LEU A 162 -32.31 -10.57 39.08
C LEU A 162 -33.28 -10.58 37.89
N ALA A 163 -34.57 -10.59 38.18
CA ALA A 163 -35.62 -10.50 37.15
C ALA A 163 -35.97 -9.02 36.84
N SER A 164 -35.70 -8.11 37.74
CA SER A 164 -35.87 -6.66 37.60
C SER A 164 -34.75 -5.91 38.31
N LEU A 165 -34.48 -4.70 37.85
CA LEU A 165 -33.52 -3.78 38.44
C LEU A 165 -34.10 -2.35 38.27
N ASP A 166 -34.40 -1.69 39.37
CA ASP A 166 -34.89 -0.31 39.38
C ASP A 166 -33.74 0.68 39.59
N LEU A 167 -33.53 1.55 38.59
CA LEU A 167 -32.51 2.61 38.58
C LEU A 167 -33.13 3.99 38.71
N ASN A 168 -34.44 4.09 38.92
CA ASN A 168 -35.15 5.38 39.01
C ASN A 168 -34.60 6.26 40.11
N GLY A 169 -34.40 7.53 39.79
CA GLY A 169 -33.88 8.56 40.73
C GLY A 169 -32.39 8.48 41.04
N LEU A 170 -31.65 7.46 40.52
CA LEU A 170 -30.22 7.31 40.75
C LEU A 170 -29.38 8.11 39.73
N THR A 171 -29.67 9.40 39.63
CA THR A 171 -29.11 10.31 38.61
C THR A 171 -27.59 10.55 38.68
N ALA A 172 -26.97 10.18 39.82
CA ALA A 172 -25.51 10.28 40.00
C ALA A 172 -24.75 9.08 39.37
N LEU A 173 -25.45 8.02 38.93
CA LEU A 173 -24.83 6.83 38.33
C LEU A 173 -23.95 7.19 37.14
N LYS A 174 -22.74 6.62 37.15
CA LYS A 174 -21.73 6.71 36.09
C LYS A 174 -21.48 5.36 35.45
N ASN A 175 -21.46 4.29 36.23
CA ASN A 175 -21.17 2.94 35.76
C ASN A 175 -22.20 1.95 36.32
N VAL A 176 -22.83 1.19 35.44
CA VAL A 176 -23.74 0.11 35.78
C VAL A 176 -23.32 -1.18 35.07
N GLN A 177 -23.05 -2.22 35.87
CA GLN A 177 -22.77 -3.57 35.36
C GLN A 177 -23.82 -4.53 35.94
N CYS A 178 -24.74 -4.95 35.08
CA CYS A 178 -25.83 -5.88 35.43
C CYS A 178 -25.94 -7.08 34.46
N GLN A 179 -24.82 -7.36 33.73
CA GLN A 179 -24.78 -8.48 32.80
C GLN A 179 -24.94 -9.85 33.50
N GLY A 180 -25.48 -10.84 32.77
CA GLY A 180 -25.64 -12.20 33.27
C GLY A 180 -26.71 -12.30 34.36
N ASN A 181 -27.86 -11.65 34.14
CA ASN A 181 -29.05 -11.73 35.01
C ASN A 181 -30.26 -12.27 34.22
N GLN A 182 -31.47 -12.08 34.70
CA GLN A 182 -32.73 -12.51 34.06
C GLN A 182 -33.66 -11.29 33.80
N LEU A 183 -33.09 -10.10 33.60
CA LEU A 183 -33.81 -8.88 33.36
C LEU A 183 -34.61 -8.98 32.05
N GLN A 184 -35.91 -8.69 32.09
CA GLN A 184 -36.76 -8.68 30.89
C GLN A 184 -36.91 -7.27 30.31
N THR A 185 -36.77 -6.25 31.14
CA THR A 185 -36.76 -4.84 30.77
C THR A 185 -35.69 -4.13 31.62
N LEU A 186 -35.13 -3.06 31.08
CA LEU A 186 -34.23 -2.16 31.85
C LEU A 186 -34.53 -0.73 31.44
N ASP A 187 -34.84 0.11 32.43
CA ASP A 187 -34.93 1.55 32.24
C ASP A 187 -33.69 2.23 32.83
N ALA A 188 -32.87 2.77 31.98
CA ALA A 188 -31.71 3.58 32.28
C ALA A 188 -31.83 4.96 31.60
N GLY A 189 -33.08 5.41 31.33
CA GLY A 189 -33.33 6.70 30.68
C GLY A 189 -33.05 7.87 31.63
N ASN A 190 -32.68 9.01 31.10
CA ASN A 190 -32.37 10.24 31.80
C ASN A 190 -31.27 10.13 32.90
N LEU A 191 -30.48 9.08 32.87
CA LEU A 191 -29.28 8.99 33.71
C LEU A 191 -28.16 9.83 33.08
N ILE A 192 -28.27 11.14 33.19
CA ILE A 192 -27.45 12.13 32.48
C ILE A 192 -25.95 12.04 32.76
N ASN A 193 -25.53 11.42 33.86
CA ASN A 193 -24.13 11.20 34.25
C ASN A 193 -23.61 9.81 33.85
N LEU A 194 -24.49 8.92 33.34
CA LEU A 194 -24.13 7.53 33.00
C LEU A 194 -23.15 7.48 31.83
N LYS A 195 -21.97 6.94 32.07
CA LYS A 195 -20.88 6.80 31.08
C LYS A 195 -20.79 5.39 30.51
N SER A 196 -21.04 4.38 31.36
CA SER A 196 -20.91 2.98 30.96
C SER A 196 -22.12 2.18 31.46
N LEU A 197 -22.77 1.48 30.53
CA LEU A 197 -23.84 0.52 30.83
C LEU A 197 -23.49 -0.85 30.22
N SER A 198 -23.37 -1.87 31.08
CA SER A 198 -23.21 -3.26 30.66
C SER A 198 -24.39 -4.09 31.16
N CYS A 199 -25.26 -4.49 30.25
CA CYS A 199 -26.48 -5.26 30.51
C CYS A 199 -26.61 -6.50 29.60
N GLY A 200 -25.53 -6.97 29.03
CA GLY A 200 -25.49 -8.15 28.16
C GLY A 200 -25.82 -9.46 28.90
N GLY A 201 -26.23 -10.50 28.16
CA GLY A 201 -26.56 -11.79 28.75
C GLY A 201 -27.74 -11.73 29.70
N ASN A 202 -28.81 -11.04 29.32
CA ASN A 202 -30.10 -10.97 30.01
C ASN A 202 -31.21 -11.49 29.11
N LEU A 203 -32.47 -11.19 29.46
CA LEU A 203 -33.68 -11.54 28.69
C LEU A 203 -34.37 -10.29 28.16
N LEU A 204 -33.65 -9.16 28.00
CA LEU A 204 -34.20 -7.86 27.66
C LEU A 204 -34.92 -7.89 26.30
N SER A 205 -36.21 -7.62 26.32
CA SER A 205 -37.02 -7.29 25.14
C SER A 205 -37.05 -5.79 24.87
N THR A 206 -36.84 -4.98 25.92
CA THR A 206 -36.78 -3.52 25.87
C THR A 206 -35.65 -2.97 26.73
N LEU A 207 -34.96 -1.98 26.18
CA LEU A 207 -33.91 -1.20 26.86
C LEU A 207 -34.18 0.27 26.59
N ASN A 208 -34.49 1.05 27.65
CA ASN A 208 -34.59 2.50 27.56
C ASN A 208 -33.30 3.15 28.02
N ILE A 209 -32.68 3.94 27.16
CA ILE A 209 -31.47 4.74 27.41
C ILE A 209 -31.63 6.19 26.91
N THR A 210 -32.89 6.56 26.63
CA THR A 210 -33.21 7.90 26.12
C THR A 210 -32.82 8.97 27.16
N GLY A 211 -32.13 10.00 26.72
CA GLY A 211 -31.67 11.10 27.59
C GLY A 211 -30.36 10.81 28.36
N SER A 212 -29.82 9.60 28.33
CA SER A 212 -28.52 9.26 28.93
C SER A 212 -27.34 9.67 28.04
N THR A 213 -27.27 10.98 27.73
CA THR A 213 -26.39 11.56 26.70
C THR A 213 -24.90 11.54 27.05
N SER A 214 -24.50 11.22 28.27
CA SER A 214 -23.10 11.06 28.66
C SER A 214 -22.53 9.67 28.36
N LEU A 215 -23.34 8.73 27.85
CA LEU A 215 -22.89 7.37 27.55
C LEU A 215 -21.73 7.39 26.53
N THR A 216 -20.64 6.75 26.92
CA THR A 216 -19.47 6.49 26.07
C THR A 216 -19.34 5.01 25.71
N SER A 217 -19.90 4.12 26.52
CA SER A 217 -19.87 2.68 26.31
C SER A 217 -21.22 2.05 26.63
N LEU A 218 -21.78 1.31 25.65
CA LEU A 218 -23.00 0.53 25.79
C LEU A 218 -22.75 -0.90 25.37
N SER A 219 -23.00 -1.86 26.24
CA SER A 219 -22.87 -3.29 26.03
C SER A 219 -24.18 -3.99 26.40
N CYS A 220 -24.98 -4.36 25.38
CA CYS A 220 -26.31 -4.97 25.54
C CYS A 220 -26.46 -6.27 24.74
N GLN A 221 -25.34 -6.92 24.41
CA GLN A 221 -25.32 -8.18 23.64
C GLN A 221 -26.03 -9.33 24.34
N MET A 222 -26.38 -10.37 23.58
CA MET A 222 -26.99 -11.62 24.08
C MET A 222 -28.28 -11.31 24.87
N ASN A 223 -29.22 -10.62 24.22
CA ASN A 223 -30.56 -10.31 24.73
C ASN A 223 -31.62 -10.68 23.68
N LYS A 224 -32.85 -10.16 23.81
CA LYS A 224 -33.99 -10.38 22.91
C LYS A 224 -34.54 -9.07 22.34
N LEU A 225 -33.66 -8.05 22.19
CA LEU A 225 -34.06 -6.73 21.71
C LEU A 225 -34.46 -6.77 20.24
N LEU A 226 -35.68 -6.33 19.95
CA LEU A 226 -36.22 -6.17 18.59
C LEU A 226 -35.84 -4.81 18.00
N LYS A 227 -35.63 -3.80 18.86
CA LYS A 227 -35.23 -2.44 18.52
C LYS A 227 -34.25 -1.93 19.53
N LEU A 228 -33.26 -1.17 19.05
CA LEU A 228 -32.29 -0.47 19.90
C LEU A 228 -32.21 0.98 19.43
N ASN A 229 -32.67 1.91 20.29
CA ASN A 229 -32.59 3.33 20.00
C ASN A 229 -31.36 3.95 20.68
N VAL A 230 -30.37 4.30 19.90
CA VAL A 230 -29.13 4.99 20.32
C VAL A 230 -29.07 6.44 19.84
N SER A 231 -30.18 6.97 19.30
CA SER A 231 -30.25 8.33 18.77
C SER A 231 -29.93 9.36 19.85
N GLY A 232 -29.11 10.33 19.53
CA GLY A 232 -28.71 11.41 20.46
C GLY A 232 -27.58 11.06 21.43
N LEU A 233 -27.07 9.81 21.44
CA LEU A 233 -25.94 9.40 22.27
C LEU A 233 -24.61 9.79 21.61
N ILE A 234 -24.43 11.07 21.30
CA ILE A 234 -23.33 11.60 20.50
C ILE A 234 -21.93 11.35 21.09
N ASN A 235 -21.84 11.05 22.39
CA ASN A 235 -20.59 10.75 23.08
C ASN A 235 -20.22 9.26 23.02
N LEU A 236 -21.05 8.42 22.38
CA LEU A 236 -20.82 6.98 22.35
C LEU A 236 -19.57 6.64 21.53
N VAL A 237 -18.68 5.88 22.16
CA VAL A 237 -17.41 5.41 21.58
C VAL A 237 -17.50 3.92 21.23
N ASN A 238 -18.09 3.12 22.13
CA ASN A 238 -18.21 1.68 21.96
C ASN A 238 -19.68 1.25 22.05
N LEU A 239 -20.15 0.56 21.01
CA LEU A 239 -21.50 -0.04 20.98
C LEU A 239 -21.39 -1.54 20.71
N THR A 240 -21.81 -2.36 21.68
CA THR A 240 -21.85 -3.81 21.57
C THR A 240 -23.28 -4.28 21.77
N CYS A 241 -23.92 -4.74 20.68
CA CYS A 241 -25.31 -5.20 20.66
C CYS A 241 -25.52 -6.52 19.91
N PHE A 242 -24.45 -7.32 19.78
CA PHE A 242 -24.50 -8.59 19.05
C PHE A 242 -25.42 -9.62 19.71
N SER A 243 -25.84 -10.62 18.94
CA SER A 243 -26.73 -11.69 19.40
C SER A 243 -28.00 -11.15 20.06
N ASN A 244 -28.75 -10.40 19.28
CA ASN A 244 -30.09 -9.89 19.59
C ASN A 244 -31.06 -10.23 18.45
N GLN A 245 -32.18 -9.53 18.36
CA GLN A 245 -33.20 -9.69 17.30
C GLN A 245 -33.46 -8.33 16.62
N VAL A 246 -32.47 -7.44 16.61
CA VAL A 246 -32.61 -6.08 16.11
C VAL A 246 -32.84 -6.08 14.61
N MET A 247 -33.92 -5.45 14.17
CA MET A 247 -34.28 -5.29 12.76
C MET A 247 -33.96 -3.89 12.23
N GLU A 248 -33.74 -2.93 13.11
CA GLU A 248 -33.40 -1.55 12.76
C GLU A 248 -32.41 -1.00 13.78
N LEU A 249 -31.25 -0.59 13.26
CA LEU A 249 -30.19 0.06 14.06
C LEU A 249 -29.82 1.38 13.40
N ASN A 250 -30.18 2.48 14.04
CA ASN A 250 -29.81 3.81 13.56
C ASN A 250 -28.64 4.37 14.39
N VAL A 251 -27.46 4.44 13.78
CA VAL A 251 -26.23 4.96 14.36
C VAL A 251 -25.85 6.36 13.82
N ASN A 252 -26.74 7.00 13.06
CA ASN A 252 -26.51 8.31 12.47
C ASN A 252 -26.20 9.35 13.55
N GLY A 253 -25.17 10.15 13.31
CA GLY A 253 -24.74 11.22 14.20
C GLY A 253 -23.87 10.78 15.40
N LEU A 254 -23.55 9.48 15.51
CA LEU A 254 -22.63 8.96 16.54
C LEU A 254 -21.17 9.17 16.12
N VAL A 255 -20.79 10.41 15.86
CA VAL A 255 -19.50 10.79 15.25
C VAL A 255 -18.26 10.37 16.05
N ASN A 256 -18.41 10.06 17.33
CA ASN A 256 -17.33 9.59 18.20
C ASN A 256 -17.20 8.05 18.25
N LEU A 257 -18.09 7.33 17.53
CA LEU A 257 -18.11 5.86 17.57
C LEU A 257 -16.83 5.30 16.95
N LYS A 258 -16.14 4.44 17.71
CA LYS A 258 -14.93 3.73 17.29
C LYS A 258 -15.16 2.25 17.10
N GLU A 259 -16.02 1.66 17.88
CA GLU A 259 -16.29 0.23 17.83
C GLU A 259 -17.79 0.00 17.74
N LEU A 260 -18.20 -0.78 16.72
CA LEU A 260 -19.57 -1.21 16.49
C LEU A 260 -19.59 -2.74 16.30
N TYR A 261 -20.15 -3.45 17.29
CA TYR A 261 -20.37 -4.87 17.26
C TYR A 261 -21.88 -5.14 17.27
N CYS A 262 -22.45 -5.42 16.10
CA CYS A 262 -23.88 -5.64 15.91
C CYS A 262 -24.18 -6.98 15.22
N ASP A 263 -23.24 -7.92 15.28
CA ASP A 263 -23.35 -9.24 14.67
C ASP A 263 -24.49 -10.09 15.28
N GLY A 264 -24.98 -11.10 14.54
CA GLY A 264 -26.04 -11.99 14.99
C GLY A 264 -27.35 -11.24 15.27
N ASN A 265 -27.82 -10.46 14.31
CA ASN A 265 -29.10 -9.73 14.36
C ASN A 265 -29.89 -9.94 13.05
N TYR A 266 -30.92 -9.16 12.79
CA TYR A 266 -31.75 -9.22 11.57
C TYR A 266 -31.72 -7.90 10.80
N ILE A 267 -30.60 -7.15 10.83
CA ILE A 267 -30.46 -5.81 10.27
C ILE A 267 -30.42 -5.92 8.74
N PRO A 268 -31.40 -5.34 7.99
CA PRO A 268 -31.41 -5.40 6.53
C PRO A 268 -30.59 -4.29 5.86
N SER A 269 -30.31 -3.21 6.58
CA SER A 269 -29.51 -2.08 6.11
C SER A 269 -28.85 -1.36 7.28
N LEU A 270 -27.62 -0.90 7.07
CA LEU A 270 -26.83 -0.20 8.09
C LEU A 270 -26.21 1.05 7.45
N ASN A 271 -26.66 2.22 7.90
CA ASN A 271 -26.08 3.48 7.46
C ASN A 271 -24.93 3.89 8.40
N LEU A 272 -23.72 4.04 7.85
CA LEU A 272 -22.49 4.39 8.56
C LEU A 272 -21.99 5.80 8.21
N ASP A 273 -22.79 6.58 7.45
CA ASP A 273 -22.38 7.90 6.99
C ASP A 273 -22.00 8.82 8.16
N GLY A 274 -20.85 9.47 8.03
CA GLY A 274 -20.34 10.40 9.04
C GLY A 274 -19.62 9.76 10.23
N LEU A 275 -19.53 8.43 10.33
CA LEU A 275 -18.81 7.73 11.41
C LEU A 275 -17.29 7.68 11.14
N VAL A 276 -16.70 8.81 10.86
CA VAL A 276 -15.30 8.95 10.41
C VAL A 276 -14.26 8.40 11.41
N ASN A 277 -14.62 8.25 12.68
CA ASN A 277 -13.75 7.74 13.73
C ASN A 277 -13.88 6.22 13.94
N LEU A 278 -14.72 5.52 13.13
CA LEU A 278 -14.94 4.09 13.28
C LEU A 278 -13.66 3.31 12.95
N GLU A 279 -13.21 2.50 13.91
CA GLU A 279 -12.00 1.68 13.81
C GLU A 279 -12.33 0.18 13.64
N TRP A 280 -13.40 -0.29 14.26
CA TRP A 280 -13.80 -1.70 14.26
C TRP A 280 -15.29 -1.84 13.99
N LEU A 281 -15.62 -2.62 12.94
CA LEU A 281 -16.99 -2.96 12.56
C LEU A 281 -17.15 -4.47 12.52
N ASN A 282 -18.07 -4.99 13.32
CA ASN A 282 -18.58 -6.35 13.18
C ASN A 282 -20.09 -6.33 12.96
N CYS A 283 -20.51 -6.65 11.74
CA CYS A 283 -21.91 -6.79 11.34
C CYS A 283 -22.20 -8.19 10.76
N THR A 284 -21.38 -9.18 11.14
CA THR A 284 -21.55 -10.59 10.73
C THR A 284 -22.93 -11.11 11.10
N ASP A 285 -23.46 -12.06 10.32
CA ASP A 285 -24.74 -12.73 10.56
C ASP A 285 -25.91 -11.73 10.70
N ASN A 286 -26.18 -11.03 9.60
CA ASN A 286 -27.28 -10.09 9.42
C ASN A 286 -27.97 -10.30 8.05
N GLN A 287 -28.76 -9.35 7.57
CA GLN A 287 -29.49 -9.42 6.31
C GLN A 287 -29.07 -8.30 5.33
N LEU A 288 -27.83 -7.81 5.45
CA LEU A 288 -27.31 -6.69 4.66
C LEU A 288 -27.17 -7.07 3.18
N LYS A 289 -27.78 -6.30 2.29
CA LYS A 289 -27.62 -6.41 0.83
C LYS A 289 -26.54 -5.47 0.30
N THR A 290 -26.31 -4.37 1.00
CA THR A 290 -25.30 -3.37 0.71
C THR A 290 -24.62 -2.91 1.99
N LEU A 291 -23.37 -2.52 1.91
CA LEU A 291 -22.59 -1.94 3.00
C LEU A 291 -21.72 -0.82 2.45
N ALA A 292 -22.10 0.43 2.74
CA ALA A 292 -21.35 1.60 2.31
C ALA A 292 -20.27 1.93 3.35
N LEU A 293 -19.01 1.96 2.90
CA LEU A 293 -17.83 2.18 3.74
C LEU A 293 -17.09 3.48 3.37
N ASN A 294 -17.66 4.28 2.46
CA ASN A 294 -17.01 5.48 1.94
C ASN A 294 -16.69 6.49 3.05
N GLY A 295 -15.45 6.98 3.08
CA GLY A 295 -15.00 7.96 4.07
C GLY A 295 -14.61 7.40 5.43
N LEU A 296 -14.73 6.09 5.68
CA LEU A 296 -14.37 5.44 6.94
C LEU A 296 -12.86 5.09 6.98
N ILE A 297 -12.01 6.05 6.71
CA ILE A 297 -10.56 5.88 6.51
C ILE A 297 -9.80 5.36 7.75
N ASN A 298 -10.41 5.39 8.92
CA ASN A 298 -9.81 4.91 10.16
C ASN A 298 -10.11 3.44 10.48
N LEU A 299 -10.89 2.76 9.61
CA LEU A 299 -11.21 1.35 9.81
C LEU A 299 -9.95 0.48 9.79
N LYS A 300 -9.84 -0.35 10.83
CA LYS A 300 -8.79 -1.35 11.05
C LYS A 300 -9.31 -2.78 10.90
N GLY A 301 -10.57 -3.00 11.18
CA GLY A 301 -11.19 -4.32 11.05
C GLY A 301 -12.64 -4.24 10.60
N ILE A 302 -12.97 -5.10 9.63
CA ILE A 302 -14.32 -5.29 9.11
C ILE A 302 -14.65 -6.78 9.13
N LYS A 303 -15.73 -7.13 9.84
CA LYS A 303 -16.36 -8.45 9.78
C LYS A 303 -17.77 -8.28 9.29
N CYS A 304 -18.05 -8.76 8.09
CA CYS A 304 -19.35 -8.67 7.43
C CYS A 304 -19.80 -10.01 6.82
N GLY A 305 -19.24 -11.13 7.30
CA GLY A 305 -19.63 -12.46 6.88
C GLY A 305 -21.10 -12.78 7.16
N TYR A 306 -21.64 -13.83 6.55
CA TYR A 306 -23.06 -14.24 6.68
C TYR A 306 -24.03 -13.09 6.46
N ASN A 307 -23.94 -12.46 5.27
CA ASN A 307 -24.85 -11.43 4.80
C ASN A 307 -25.31 -11.74 3.36
N GLN A 308 -25.89 -10.78 2.66
CA GLN A 308 -26.37 -10.91 1.28
C GLN A 308 -25.70 -9.89 0.35
N LEU A 309 -24.42 -9.52 0.65
CA LEU A 309 -23.68 -8.50 -0.09
C LEU A 309 -23.32 -8.99 -1.49
N ALA A 310 -23.79 -8.27 -2.52
CA ALA A 310 -23.43 -8.54 -3.91
C ALA A 310 -22.13 -7.83 -4.34
N SER A 311 -21.75 -6.77 -3.64
CA SER A 311 -20.51 -6.02 -3.84
C SER A 311 -20.02 -5.42 -2.54
N LEU A 312 -18.70 -5.17 -2.45
CA LEU A 312 -18.07 -4.52 -1.32
C LEU A 312 -16.97 -3.58 -1.84
N ASN A 313 -17.16 -2.28 -1.66
CA ASN A 313 -16.17 -1.28 -2.05
C ASN A 313 -15.23 -0.98 -0.87
N LEU A 314 -13.93 -1.24 -1.06
CA LEU A 314 -12.88 -1.08 -0.05
C LEU A 314 -11.94 0.09 -0.35
N ASN A 315 -12.21 0.87 -1.40
CA ASN A 315 -11.34 1.95 -1.85
C ASN A 315 -11.10 2.98 -0.73
N GLY A 316 -9.83 3.34 -0.54
CA GLY A 316 -9.40 4.32 0.46
C GLY A 316 -9.30 3.82 1.90
N LEU A 317 -9.61 2.53 2.19
CA LEU A 317 -9.49 1.94 3.52
C LEU A 317 -8.06 1.48 3.84
N THR A 318 -7.07 2.31 3.58
CA THR A 318 -5.64 1.99 3.64
C THR A 318 -5.11 1.62 5.04
N ASN A 319 -5.92 1.75 6.08
CA ASN A 319 -5.58 1.35 7.45
C ASN A 319 -6.15 -0.02 7.85
N LEU A 320 -6.82 -0.73 6.90
CA LEU A 320 -7.45 -2.01 7.19
C LEU A 320 -6.41 -3.10 7.44
N LEU A 321 -6.56 -3.81 8.56
CA LEU A 321 -5.72 -4.93 9.00
C LEU A 321 -6.45 -6.28 8.89
N ASN A 322 -7.78 -6.26 9.07
CA ASN A 322 -8.59 -7.48 9.09
C ASN A 322 -9.85 -7.29 8.22
N LEU A 323 -10.09 -8.23 7.31
CA LEU A 323 -11.31 -8.31 6.51
C LEU A 323 -11.86 -9.73 6.50
N GLU A 324 -13.05 -9.90 7.04
CA GLU A 324 -13.83 -11.14 6.98
C GLU A 324 -15.17 -10.87 6.28
N CYS A 325 -15.28 -11.30 5.01
CA CYS A 325 -16.47 -11.10 4.17
C CYS A 325 -17.04 -12.40 3.59
N TYR A 326 -16.73 -13.52 4.23
CA TYR A 326 -17.19 -14.86 3.83
C TYR A 326 -18.72 -15.01 3.89
N HIS A 327 -19.28 -16.03 3.19
CA HIS A 327 -20.73 -16.29 3.14
C HIS A 327 -21.54 -15.05 2.70
N ASN A 328 -21.22 -14.51 1.53
CA ASN A 328 -21.95 -13.44 0.85
C ASN A 328 -22.22 -13.82 -0.61
N GLN A 329 -22.56 -12.86 -1.46
CA GLN A 329 -22.82 -13.03 -2.90
C GLN A 329 -21.88 -12.18 -3.73
N LEU A 330 -20.64 -11.94 -3.24
CA LEU A 330 -19.64 -11.11 -3.90
C LEU A 330 -19.20 -11.77 -5.21
N ASN A 331 -19.26 -11.01 -6.31
CA ASN A 331 -18.81 -11.48 -7.62
C ASN A 331 -17.34 -11.14 -7.88
N THR A 332 -16.90 -10.01 -7.39
CA THR A 332 -15.51 -9.55 -7.47
C THR A 332 -15.08 -8.94 -6.15
N LEU A 333 -13.79 -9.02 -5.85
CA LEU A 333 -13.22 -8.38 -4.66
C LEU A 333 -11.82 -7.87 -4.97
N ASP A 334 -11.61 -6.60 -4.67
CA ASP A 334 -10.36 -5.90 -4.91
C ASP A 334 -9.77 -5.34 -3.62
N LEU A 335 -8.58 -5.83 -3.27
CA LEU A 335 -7.80 -5.43 -2.11
C LEU A 335 -6.51 -4.68 -2.50
N SER A 336 -6.37 -4.26 -3.76
CA SER A 336 -5.11 -3.71 -4.28
C SER A 336 -4.59 -2.49 -3.52
N ASP A 337 -5.47 -1.69 -2.91
CA ASP A 337 -5.12 -0.51 -2.11
C ASP A 337 -4.80 -0.83 -0.64
N LEU A 338 -5.01 -2.08 -0.19
CA LEU A 338 -4.97 -2.47 1.22
C LEU A 338 -3.60 -3.01 1.65
N ASN A 339 -2.59 -2.18 1.61
CA ASN A 339 -1.19 -2.56 1.84
C ASN A 339 -0.82 -2.93 3.29
N LYS A 340 -1.78 -2.90 4.23
CA LYS A 340 -1.60 -3.26 5.64
C LYS A 340 -2.40 -4.48 6.07
N ILE A 341 -3.13 -5.11 5.15
CA ILE A 341 -4.01 -6.21 5.52
C ILE A 341 -3.19 -7.42 6.00
N GLU A 342 -3.56 -7.97 7.16
CA GLU A 342 -2.88 -9.11 7.81
C GLU A 342 -3.75 -10.36 7.85
N GLN A 343 -5.07 -10.17 7.90
CA GLN A 343 -6.05 -11.24 7.98
C GLN A 343 -7.14 -11.03 6.95
N PHE A 344 -7.33 -12.04 6.09
CA PHE A 344 -8.31 -11.96 5.03
C PHE A 344 -9.01 -13.29 4.79
N SER A 345 -10.35 -13.25 4.75
CA SER A 345 -11.18 -14.40 4.40
C SER A 345 -12.43 -14.00 3.62
N CYS A 346 -12.58 -14.59 2.43
CA CYS A 346 -13.74 -14.40 1.55
C CYS A 346 -14.35 -15.72 1.06
N TYR A 347 -14.17 -16.81 1.82
CA TYR A 347 -14.69 -18.12 1.42
C TYR A 347 -16.23 -18.08 1.28
N LYS A 348 -16.75 -18.95 0.42
CA LYS A 348 -18.19 -19.09 0.15
C LYS A 348 -18.83 -17.77 -0.29
N ASN A 349 -18.40 -17.33 -1.47
CA ASN A 349 -18.97 -16.24 -2.25
C ASN A 349 -19.20 -16.70 -3.70
N GLU A 350 -19.49 -15.78 -4.60
CA GLU A 350 -19.70 -16.04 -6.03
C GLU A 350 -18.58 -15.42 -6.88
N LEU A 351 -17.37 -15.32 -6.31
CA LEU A 351 -16.25 -14.63 -6.96
C LEU A 351 -15.89 -15.28 -8.30
N THR A 352 -15.78 -14.44 -9.32
CA THR A 352 -15.15 -14.75 -10.60
C THR A 352 -13.72 -14.27 -10.65
N SER A 353 -13.39 -13.21 -9.90
CA SER A 353 -12.05 -12.61 -9.82
C SER A 353 -11.75 -12.12 -8.40
N LEU A 354 -10.48 -12.29 -7.99
CA LEU A 354 -9.96 -11.86 -6.70
C LEU A 354 -8.63 -11.14 -6.89
N PHE A 355 -8.49 -9.91 -6.36
CA PHE A 355 -7.29 -9.09 -6.47
C PHE A 355 -6.72 -8.88 -5.07
N ILE A 356 -5.59 -9.51 -4.79
CA ILE A 356 -4.85 -9.47 -3.52
C ILE A 356 -3.40 -8.99 -3.70
N ARG A 357 -3.08 -8.40 -4.86
CA ARG A 357 -1.80 -7.77 -5.09
C ARG A 357 -1.77 -6.38 -4.44
N ASN A 358 -1.37 -6.30 -3.21
CA ASN A 358 -1.42 -5.10 -2.36
C ASN A 358 -0.10 -4.80 -1.62
N GLY A 359 0.94 -5.64 -1.84
CA GLY A 359 2.24 -5.52 -1.18
C GLY A 359 2.25 -6.02 0.27
N SER A 360 1.14 -6.57 0.77
CA SER A 360 1.08 -7.21 2.08
C SER A 360 1.15 -8.75 1.98
N ASN A 361 1.13 -9.42 3.12
CA ASN A 361 1.14 -10.88 3.16
C ASN A 361 0.07 -11.33 4.16
N GLU A 362 -1.10 -11.73 3.65
CA GLU A 362 -2.23 -12.22 4.43
C GLU A 362 -1.93 -13.58 5.10
N GLY A 363 -0.84 -14.18 4.74
CA GLY A 363 -0.26 -15.36 5.38
C GLY A 363 -1.22 -16.55 5.46
N LYS A 364 -1.26 -17.20 6.65
CA LYS A 364 -2.06 -18.41 6.89
C LYS A 364 -3.56 -18.17 6.99
N THR A 365 -4.01 -16.94 6.97
CA THR A 365 -5.44 -16.57 7.11
C THR A 365 -6.16 -16.40 5.78
N LEU A 366 -5.41 -16.41 4.67
CA LEU A 366 -5.97 -16.29 3.33
C LEU A 366 -6.87 -17.50 3.01
N ASP A 367 -8.17 -17.23 2.96
CA ASP A 367 -9.17 -18.26 2.59
C ASP A 367 -10.17 -17.71 1.59
N PHE A 368 -10.07 -18.19 0.35
CA PHE A 368 -11.01 -17.93 -0.74
C PHE A 368 -11.67 -19.22 -1.25
N SER A 369 -11.73 -20.26 -0.42
CA SER A 369 -12.36 -21.53 -0.76
C SER A 369 -13.86 -21.36 -1.04
N GLN A 370 -14.50 -22.35 -1.66
CA GLN A 370 -15.94 -22.36 -1.97
C GLN A 370 -16.43 -21.14 -2.79
N ASN A 371 -15.60 -20.68 -3.76
CA ASN A 371 -15.98 -19.74 -4.79
C ASN A 371 -16.03 -20.48 -6.14
N PRO A 372 -17.13 -21.21 -6.46
CA PRO A 372 -17.13 -22.17 -7.58
C PRO A 372 -16.90 -21.54 -8.96
N ASN A 373 -17.14 -20.23 -9.07
CA ASN A 373 -17.01 -19.48 -10.32
C ASN A 373 -15.64 -18.77 -10.45
N LEU A 374 -14.70 -19.01 -9.51
CA LEU A 374 -13.41 -18.30 -9.50
C LEU A 374 -12.54 -18.73 -10.67
N GLN A 375 -12.27 -17.77 -11.56
CA GLN A 375 -11.50 -17.97 -12.80
C GLN A 375 -10.16 -17.23 -12.77
N TYR A 376 -10.00 -16.25 -11.86
CA TYR A 376 -8.84 -15.39 -11.84
C TYR A 376 -8.46 -14.93 -10.43
N VAL A 377 -7.17 -15.06 -10.09
CA VAL A 377 -6.58 -14.46 -8.87
C VAL A 377 -5.36 -13.65 -9.28
N CYS A 378 -5.31 -12.39 -8.85
CA CYS A 378 -4.12 -11.57 -8.98
C CYS A 378 -3.48 -11.37 -7.60
N ALA A 379 -2.22 -11.83 -7.42
CA ALA A 379 -1.52 -11.83 -6.15
C ALA A 379 -0.12 -11.20 -6.27
N ASP A 380 0.50 -10.89 -5.14
CA ASP A 380 1.89 -10.44 -5.12
C ASP A 380 2.84 -11.58 -5.54
N GLU A 381 3.96 -11.22 -6.17
CA GLU A 381 4.95 -12.19 -6.62
C GLU A 381 5.43 -13.12 -5.50
N SER A 382 5.59 -12.59 -4.30
CA SER A 382 6.01 -13.34 -3.11
C SER A 382 4.99 -14.37 -2.63
N GLN A 383 3.71 -14.22 -3.02
CA GLN A 383 2.60 -15.07 -2.59
C GLN A 383 2.17 -16.11 -3.64
N LEU A 384 2.64 -16.00 -4.90
CA LEU A 384 2.14 -16.84 -6.00
C LEU A 384 2.22 -18.34 -5.70
N ALA A 385 3.31 -18.81 -5.10
CA ALA A 385 3.47 -20.23 -4.76
C ALA A 385 2.43 -20.70 -3.74
N ASP A 386 2.19 -19.90 -2.70
CA ASP A 386 1.22 -20.22 -1.65
C ASP A 386 -0.22 -20.15 -2.18
N VAL A 387 -0.54 -19.14 -2.98
CA VAL A 387 -1.85 -18.99 -3.63
C VAL A 387 -2.11 -20.12 -4.62
N GLN A 388 -1.09 -20.54 -5.40
CA GLN A 388 -1.22 -21.68 -6.31
C GLN A 388 -1.50 -23.00 -5.55
N ASN A 389 -0.85 -23.19 -4.40
CA ASN A 389 -1.14 -24.32 -3.53
C ASN A 389 -2.58 -24.31 -3.02
N LEU A 390 -3.11 -23.13 -2.67
CA LEU A 390 -4.51 -22.96 -2.27
C LEU A 390 -5.49 -23.21 -3.42
N ILE A 391 -5.22 -22.70 -4.63
CA ILE A 391 -5.99 -22.96 -5.85
C ILE A 391 -6.11 -24.47 -6.09
N THR A 392 -4.98 -25.18 -6.02
CA THR A 392 -4.92 -26.65 -6.20
C THR A 392 -5.68 -27.36 -5.07
N LYS A 393 -5.46 -26.97 -3.81
CA LYS A 393 -6.11 -27.53 -2.62
C LYS A 393 -7.63 -27.37 -2.67
N TYR A 394 -8.12 -26.24 -3.19
CA TYR A 394 -9.55 -25.95 -3.30
C TYR A 394 -10.20 -26.56 -4.56
N GLY A 395 -9.42 -27.14 -5.46
CA GLY A 395 -9.89 -27.84 -6.65
C GLY A 395 -10.30 -26.91 -7.79
N TYR A 396 -9.74 -25.71 -7.88
CA TYR A 396 -10.01 -24.78 -8.99
C TYR A 396 -9.19 -25.15 -10.23
N THR A 397 -9.78 -25.87 -11.17
CA THR A 397 -9.11 -26.38 -12.39
C THR A 397 -8.94 -25.33 -13.50
N ASN A 398 -9.76 -24.28 -13.50
CA ASN A 398 -9.79 -23.23 -14.52
C ASN A 398 -9.49 -21.83 -13.93
N CYS A 399 -8.79 -21.76 -12.82
CA CYS A 399 -8.43 -20.49 -12.18
C CYS A 399 -7.02 -20.10 -12.58
N ASN A 400 -6.89 -18.98 -13.27
CA ASN A 400 -5.61 -18.39 -13.65
C ASN A 400 -5.06 -17.56 -12.50
N LEU A 401 -3.77 -17.72 -12.20
CA LEU A 401 -3.05 -16.95 -11.21
C LEU A 401 -1.94 -16.16 -11.87
N ASN A 402 -1.84 -14.86 -11.62
CA ASN A 402 -0.66 -14.08 -12.00
C ASN A 402 -0.44 -12.89 -11.06
N SER A 403 0.69 -12.21 -11.23
CA SER A 403 1.00 -10.95 -10.52
C SER A 403 0.72 -9.70 -11.36
N TYR A 404 0.20 -9.86 -12.57
CA TYR A 404 -0.18 -8.78 -13.47
C TYR A 404 -1.71 -8.67 -13.55
N CYS A 405 -2.29 -7.65 -12.91
CA CYS A 405 -3.73 -7.55 -12.69
C CYS A 405 -4.52 -6.95 -13.87
N SER A 406 -3.88 -6.58 -14.98
CA SER A 406 -4.51 -5.80 -16.07
C SER A 406 -5.01 -6.63 -17.29
N PHE A 407 -4.81 -7.95 -17.33
CA PHE A 407 -5.21 -8.78 -18.49
C PHE A 407 -6.72 -8.98 -18.65
N LYS A 408 -7.52 -8.73 -17.63
CA LYS A 408 -8.99 -8.75 -17.77
C LYS A 408 -9.57 -7.54 -17.09
N ALA A 409 -10.39 -6.81 -17.82
CA ALA A 409 -11.26 -5.80 -17.25
C ALA A 409 -12.26 -6.49 -16.29
N ILE A 410 -12.39 -5.96 -15.07
CA ILE A 410 -13.24 -6.53 -14.03
C ILE A 410 -14.62 -5.89 -14.11
N GLY A 411 -15.67 -6.73 -14.10
CA GLY A 411 -17.07 -6.28 -14.10
C GLY A 411 -17.67 -6.14 -15.48
N THR A 412 -18.82 -5.48 -15.57
CA THR A 412 -19.47 -5.19 -16.85
C THR A 412 -18.79 -3.99 -17.50
N TYR A 413 -18.05 -4.24 -18.58
CA TYR A 413 -17.41 -3.19 -19.37
C TYR A 413 -18.15 -2.97 -20.67
N TYR A 414 -18.09 -1.70 -21.11
CA TYR A 414 -18.56 -1.24 -22.39
C TYR A 414 -17.35 -0.84 -23.22
N THR A 415 -17.37 -1.19 -24.49
CA THR A 415 -16.24 -1.00 -25.40
C THR A 415 -16.52 0.15 -26.34
N ILE A 416 -15.55 1.07 -26.47
CA ILE A 416 -15.46 2.02 -27.57
C ILE A 416 -14.28 1.59 -28.43
N GLN A 417 -14.48 1.47 -29.74
CA GLN A 417 -13.44 1.09 -30.66
C GLN A 417 -13.51 1.94 -31.93
N GLY A 418 -12.42 2.00 -32.66
CA GLY A 418 -12.39 2.74 -33.93
C GLY A 418 -11.02 2.77 -34.57
N ILE A 419 -10.92 3.52 -35.64
CA ILE A 419 -9.69 3.75 -36.38
C ILE A 419 -9.45 5.26 -36.54
N ASN A 420 -8.22 5.68 -36.41
CA ASN A 420 -7.80 7.05 -36.62
C ASN A 420 -7.29 7.24 -38.04
N LYS A 421 -7.74 8.25 -38.73
CA LYS A 421 -7.41 8.51 -40.15
C LYS A 421 -6.81 9.90 -40.31
N LEU A 422 -5.87 9.99 -41.26
CA LEU A 422 -5.28 11.24 -41.71
C LEU A 422 -5.80 11.56 -43.13
N ASP A 423 -6.64 12.60 -43.22
CA ASP A 423 -7.18 13.11 -44.47
C ASP A 423 -6.21 14.15 -45.09
N LEU A 424 -5.42 13.71 -46.07
CA LEU A 424 -4.46 14.55 -46.76
C LEU A 424 -5.09 15.31 -47.93
N ASN A 425 -6.20 14.84 -48.48
CA ASN A 425 -6.85 15.42 -49.65
C ASN A 425 -8.02 16.36 -49.27
N ASN A 426 -8.33 16.43 -47.98
CA ASN A 426 -9.34 17.31 -47.36
C ASN A 426 -10.78 17.08 -47.90
N ASN A 427 -11.08 15.80 -48.24
CA ASN A 427 -12.40 15.38 -48.73
C ASN A 427 -13.29 14.74 -47.65
N GLY A 428 -12.77 14.63 -46.38
CA GLY A 428 -13.36 13.89 -45.28
C GLY A 428 -12.78 12.47 -45.18
N CYS A 429 -12.52 12.01 -43.96
CA CYS A 429 -11.87 10.71 -43.74
C CYS A 429 -12.68 9.54 -44.32
N ASP A 430 -12.10 8.79 -45.23
CA ASP A 430 -12.69 7.66 -45.91
C ASP A 430 -11.74 6.42 -45.92
N GLY A 431 -12.13 5.38 -46.67
CA GLY A 431 -11.36 4.14 -46.74
C GLY A 431 -9.98 4.26 -47.38
N SER A 432 -9.78 5.30 -48.22
CA SER A 432 -8.53 5.55 -48.96
C SER A 432 -7.49 6.35 -48.17
N ASP A 433 -7.89 6.96 -47.06
CA ASP A 433 -7.04 7.77 -46.21
C ASP A 433 -6.09 6.94 -45.34
N LEU A 434 -4.94 7.53 -45.03
CA LEU A 434 -3.90 6.89 -44.23
C LEU A 434 -4.38 6.68 -42.79
N SER A 435 -4.04 5.54 -42.22
CA SER A 435 -4.21 5.30 -40.80
C SER A 435 -3.23 6.16 -40.01
N LEU A 436 -3.69 6.80 -38.92
CA LEU A 436 -2.86 7.57 -38.02
C LEU A 436 -2.37 6.70 -36.85
N PRO A 437 -1.08 6.33 -36.78
CA PRO A 437 -0.53 5.50 -35.73
C PRO A 437 -0.37 6.27 -34.41
N ASN A 438 -0.40 5.55 -33.30
CA ASN A 438 0.00 6.02 -31.97
C ASN A 438 -0.75 7.26 -31.47
N LEU A 439 -2.00 7.51 -31.94
CA LEU A 439 -2.81 8.60 -31.40
C LEU A 439 -3.10 8.34 -29.92
N LYS A 440 -2.79 9.31 -29.09
CA LYS A 440 -3.04 9.26 -27.65
C LYS A 440 -4.46 9.74 -27.33
N PHE A 441 -5.12 9.07 -26.41
CA PHE A 441 -6.39 9.46 -25.84
C PHE A 441 -6.24 9.78 -24.37
N SER A 442 -6.76 10.92 -23.93
CA SER A 442 -7.02 11.22 -22.53
C SER A 442 -8.44 10.78 -22.19
N LEU A 443 -8.59 10.03 -21.10
CA LEU A 443 -9.83 9.43 -20.63
C LEU A 443 -10.16 10.02 -19.26
N SER A 444 -11.39 10.48 -19.04
CA SER A 444 -11.82 10.98 -17.72
C SER A 444 -13.25 10.55 -17.42
N ASP A 445 -13.51 10.16 -16.16
CA ASP A 445 -14.86 9.94 -15.60
C ASP A 445 -15.32 11.11 -14.71
N GLY A 446 -14.58 12.22 -14.73
CA GLY A 446 -14.81 13.39 -13.87
C GLY A 446 -14.07 13.32 -12.53
N THR A 447 -13.59 12.12 -12.13
CA THR A 447 -12.84 11.89 -10.87
C THR A 447 -11.46 11.32 -11.16
N ASN A 448 -11.40 10.32 -12.04
CA ASN A 448 -10.17 9.61 -12.42
C ASN A 448 -9.78 9.97 -13.85
N ASN A 449 -8.46 9.99 -14.10
CA ASN A 449 -7.91 10.21 -15.43
C ASN A 449 -6.99 9.04 -15.80
N ALA A 450 -7.07 8.61 -17.05
CA ALA A 450 -6.19 7.60 -17.65
C ALA A 450 -5.81 8.03 -19.07
N SER A 451 -4.87 7.32 -19.69
CA SER A 451 -4.56 7.49 -21.10
C SER A 451 -4.37 6.14 -21.78
N LEU A 452 -4.75 6.09 -23.04
CA LEU A 452 -4.50 4.98 -23.96
C LEU A 452 -3.80 5.53 -25.21
N ILE A 453 -2.92 4.76 -25.81
CA ILE A 453 -2.31 5.07 -27.09
C ILE A 453 -2.74 4.00 -28.11
N ALA A 454 -3.26 4.43 -29.27
CA ALA A 454 -3.65 3.56 -30.36
C ALA A 454 -2.46 2.72 -30.88
N ASP A 455 -2.76 1.64 -31.57
CA ASP A 455 -1.71 0.79 -32.19
C ASP A 455 -1.03 1.49 -33.40
N VAL A 456 -0.02 0.84 -33.94
CA VAL A 456 0.73 1.33 -35.11
C VAL A 456 -0.11 1.38 -36.39
N ASN A 457 -1.29 0.76 -36.42
CA ASN A 457 -2.23 0.79 -37.53
C ASN A 457 -3.37 1.82 -37.32
N GLY A 458 -3.32 2.59 -36.21
CA GLY A 458 -4.32 3.57 -35.86
C GLY A 458 -5.59 2.98 -35.23
N ASN A 459 -5.64 1.66 -34.95
CA ASN A 459 -6.77 1.06 -34.27
C ASN A 459 -6.68 1.29 -32.76
N TYR A 460 -7.85 1.39 -32.12
CA TYR A 460 -7.94 1.45 -30.67
C TYR A 460 -9.19 0.76 -30.13
N SER A 461 -9.11 0.30 -28.88
CA SER A 461 -10.20 -0.25 -28.12
C SER A 461 -10.10 0.22 -26.68
N ILE A 462 -11.12 0.92 -26.19
CA ILE A 462 -11.21 1.49 -24.85
C ILE A 462 -12.27 0.73 -24.07
N TYR A 463 -11.91 0.13 -22.95
CA TYR A 463 -12.82 -0.58 -22.05
C TYR A 463 -13.21 0.37 -20.89
N LEU A 464 -14.50 0.67 -20.73
CA LEU A 464 -15.01 1.63 -19.76
C LEU A 464 -16.07 1.00 -18.85
N PRO A 465 -16.08 1.31 -17.55
CA PRO A 465 -17.15 0.89 -16.64
C PRO A 465 -18.47 1.65 -16.92
N ILE A 466 -19.52 1.31 -16.19
CA ILE A 466 -20.75 2.09 -16.17
C ILE A 466 -20.47 3.52 -15.71
N GLY A 467 -21.08 4.52 -16.36
CA GLY A 467 -20.90 5.93 -16.02
C GLY A 467 -20.74 6.82 -17.23
N SER A 468 -20.46 8.09 -17.00
CA SER A 468 -20.15 9.09 -18.04
C SER A 468 -18.64 9.25 -18.18
N HIS A 469 -18.17 9.25 -19.43
CA HIS A 469 -16.76 9.30 -19.76
C HIS A 469 -16.51 10.33 -20.85
N ALA A 470 -15.42 11.09 -20.70
CA ALA A 470 -14.89 11.98 -21.72
C ALA A 470 -13.63 11.37 -22.34
N ILE A 471 -13.58 11.31 -23.66
CA ILE A 471 -12.45 10.81 -24.45
C ILE A 471 -11.95 11.94 -25.32
N THR A 472 -10.71 12.38 -25.08
CA THR A 472 -10.10 13.50 -25.81
C THR A 472 -8.85 13.01 -26.53
N PRO A 473 -8.78 13.08 -27.86
CA PRO A 473 -7.56 12.77 -28.60
C PRO A 473 -6.51 13.86 -28.37
N VAL A 474 -5.25 13.44 -28.23
CA VAL A 474 -4.09 14.31 -27.94
C VAL A 474 -3.01 14.09 -29.00
N LEU A 475 -2.71 15.12 -29.76
CA LEU A 475 -1.63 15.14 -30.75
C LEU A 475 -0.33 15.67 -30.14
N GLU A 476 0.83 15.22 -30.63
CA GLU A 476 2.15 15.72 -30.24
C GLU A 476 2.28 17.22 -30.57
N ASN A 477 1.88 17.59 -31.82
CA ASN A 477 1.91 18.97 -32.33
C ASN A 477 0.49 19.43 -32.66
N PRO A 478 -0.33 19.82 -31.67
CA PRO A 478 -1.74 20.15 -31.92
C PRO A 478 -1.97 21.37 -32.80
N ALA A 479 -0.98 22.27 -32.95
CA ALA A 479 -1.05 23.42 -33.82
C ALA A 479 -0.95 23.05 -35.31
N TYR A 480 -0.39 21.91 -35.67
CA TYR A 480 -0.17 21.49 -37.07
C TYR A 480 -1.38 20.82 -37.70
N PHE A 481 -2.35 20.43 -36.89
CA PHE A 481 -3.48 19.62 -37.32
C PHE A 481 -4.78 20.05 -36.67
N ASN A 482 -5.88 19.84 -37.41
CA ASN A 482 -7.23 19.86 -36.85
C ASN A 482 -7.70 18.43 -36.64
N ILE A 483 -8.47 18.16 -35.60
CA ILE A 483 -9.03 16.84 -35.28
C ILE A 483 -10.55 16.90 -35.13
N SER A 484 -11.25 15.91 -35.65
CA SER A 484 -12.72 15.80 -35.59
C SER A 484 -13.14 14.38 -35.25
N PRO A 485 -13.97 14.19 -34.18
CA PRO A 485 -14.35 15.25 -33.21
C PRO A 485 -13.19 15.65 -32.31
N THR A 486 -13.23 16.84 -31.73
CA THR A 486 -12.22 17.36 -30.80
C THR A 486 -12.26 16.66 -29.47
N ASP A 487 -13.43 16.18 -29.07
CA ASP A 487 -13.72 15.38 -27.88
C ASP A 487 -14.95 14.52 -28.13
N PHE A 488 -15.09 13.49 -27.34
CA PHE A 488 -16.22 12.57 -27.41
C PHE A 488 -16.67 12.19 -26.00
N ASN A 489 -17.95 12.50 -25.70
CA ASN A 489 -18.57 12.21 -24.42
C ASN A 489 -19.58 11.06 -24.57
N VAL A 490 -19.52 10.05 -23.69
CA VAL A 490 -20.38 8.89 -23.71
C VAL A 490 -20.85 8.53 -22.32
N THR A 491 -22.07 7.98 -22.23
CA THR A 491 -22.63 7.50 -20.96
C THR A 491 -23.16 6.07 -21.14
N PHE A 492 -22.63 5.12 -20.38
CA PHE A 492 -23.09 3.74 -20.36
C PHE A 492 -23.96 3.45 -19.13
N PRO A 493 -24.99 2.58 -19.24
CA PRO A 493 -25.37 1.73 -20.38
C PRO A 493 -26.31 2.41 -21.42
N GLY A 494 -26.39 3.74 -21.47
CA GLY A 494 -27.28 4.45 -22.40
C GLY A 494 -26.93 4.28 -23.89
N GLN A 495 -25.72 3.84 -24.20
CA GLN A 495 -25.22 3.56 -25.54
C GLN A 495 -25.00 2.06 -25.77
N ILE A 496 -25.02 1.63 -27.03
CA ILE A 496 -24.69 0.26 -27.43
C ILE A 496 -23.19 0.00 -27.20
N SER A 497 -22.83 -1.27 -26.98
CA SER A 497 -21.45 -1.70 -26.87
C SER A 497 -21.22 -2.96 -27.71
N PRO A 498 -20.20 -3.06 -28.56
CA PRO A 498 -19.17 -2.02 -28.86
C PRO A 498 -19.74 -0.78 -29.54
N LEU A 499 -19.24 0.41 -29.19
CA LEU A 499 -19.56 1.67 -29.84
C LEU A 499 -18.43 2.05 -30.78
N GLU A 500 -18.72 2.26 -32.08
CA GLU A 500 -17.75 2.69 -33.05
C GLU A 500 -17.59 4.21 -33.02
N GLN A 501 -16.35 4.72 -32.83
CA GLN A 501 -15.99 6.11 -32.91
C GLN A 501 -14.66 6.26 -33.66
N ASN A 502 -14.68 6.92 -34.82
CA ASN A 502 -13.45 7.21 -35.57
C ASN A 502 -13.05 8.68 -35.37
N PHE A 503 -11.75 8.96 -35.45
CA PHE A 503 -11.21 10.32 -35.43
C PHE A 503 -10.55 10.65 -36.77
N CYS A 504 -10.88 11.83 -37.30
CA CYS A 504 -10.39 12.34 -38.56
C CYS A 504 -9.46 13.51 -38.32
N ILE A 505 -8.24 13.44 -38.82
CA ILE A 505 -7.20 14.45 -38.66
C ILE A 505 -6.90 15.08 -40.00
N THR A 506 -6.88 16.41 -40.07
CA THR A 506 -6.57 17.20 -41.28
C THR A 506 -5.42 18.15 -40.99
N ALA A 507 -4.66 18.54 -42.01
CA ALA A 507 -3.58 19.50 -41.87
C ALA A 507 -4.12 20.93 -41.55
N ASN A 508 -3.39 21.65 -40.70
CA ASN A 508 -3.65 23.06 -40.37
C ASN A 508 -2.40 23.88 -40.72
N GLY A 509 -2.43 24.58 -41.87
CA GLY A 509 -1.27 25.31 -42.39
C GLY A 509 -0.22 24.40 -43.03
N SER A 510 1.03 24.86 -43.05
CA SER A 510 2.19 24.11 -43.61
C SER A 510 3.31 24.11 -42.58
N HIS A 511 3.58 22.94 -42.01
CA HIS A 511 4.53 22.72 -40.90
C HIS A 511 5.46 21.52 -41.23
N PRO A 512 6.58 21.75 -41.89
CA PRO A 512 7.62 20.77 -42.08
C PRO A 512 8.31 20.45 -40.73
N ASP A 513 8.35 19.19 -40.35
CA ASP A 513 8.97 18.77 -39.09
C ASP A 513 9.42 17.30 -39.18
N LEU A 514 10.70 17.09 -39.14
CA LEU A 514 11.35 15.76 -39.20
C LEU A 514 12.03 15.41 -37.89
N GLU A 515 12.10 14.16 -37.57
CA GLU A 515 12.78 13.62 -36.39
C GLU A 515 13.64 12.42 -36.76
N VAL A 516 14.81 12.26 -36.11
CA VAL A 516 15.69 11.08 -36.26
C VAL A 516 16.12 10.55 -34.90
N SER A 517 16.22 9.23 -34.76
CA SER A 517 16.78 8.57 -33.57
C SER A 517 17.60 7.34 -33.96
N ILE A 518 18.49 6.88 -33.04
CA ILE A 518 19.31 5.67 -33.23
C ILE A 518 19.00 4.72 -32.06
N LEU A 519 18.66 3.48 -32.38
CA LEU A 519 18.46 2.40 -31.39
C LEU A 519 19.59 1.38 -31.48
N PRO A 520 20.29 1.05 -30.39
CA PRO A 520 21.25 -0.05 -30.33
C PRO A 520 20.49 -1.38 -30.12
N ILE A 521 20.28 -2.12 -31.22
CA ILE A 521 19.51 -3.38 -31.20
C ILE A 521 20.25 -4.44 -30.38
N THR A 522 21.59 -4.54 -30.61
CA THR A 522 22.43 -5.44 -29.81
C THR A 522 23.47 -4.67 -29.01
N ALA A 523 24.00 -5.30 -27.96
CA ALA A 523 25.09 -4.74 -27.16
C ALA A 523 26.36 -4.58 -28.01
N ALA A 524 27.16 -3.54 -27.74
CA ALA A 524 28.51 -3.41 -28.31
C ALA A 524 29.48 -4.26 -27.49
N ILE A 525 30.01 -5.34 -28.08
CA ILE A 525 30.97 -6.26 -27.47
C ILE A 525 32.27 -6.23 -28.27
N PRO A 526 33.47 -6.08 -27.66
CA PRO A 526 34.73 -6.01 -28.38
C PRO A 526 34.97 -7.26 -29.22
N GLY A 527 35.26 -7.08 -30.52
CA GLY A 527 35.51 -8.15 -31.50
C GLY A 527 34.26 -8.76 -32.14
N PHE A 528 33.05 -8.36 -31.71
CA PHE A 528 31.80 -8.91 -32.25
C PHE A 528 31.03 -7.87 -33.08
N ASN A 529 30.02 -8.37 -33.82
CA ASN A 529 29.09 -7.53 -34.55
C ASN A 529 28.08 -6.89 -33.60
N SER A 530 27.77 -5.62 -33.85
CA SER A 530 26.71 -4.88 -33.14
C SER A 530 25.77 -4.27 -34.16
N SER A 531 24.44 -4.47 -33.96
CA SER A 531 23.42 -4.04 -34.91
C SER A 531 22.66 -2.84 -34.34
N TYR A 532 22.33 -1.92 -35.22
CA TYR A 532 21.68 -0.66 -34.93
C TYR A 532 20.52 -0.40 -35.88
N LYS A 533 19.60 0.45 -35.45
CA LYS A 533 18.49 0.93 -36.27
C LYS A 533 18.42 2.45 -36.16
N ILE A 534 18.47 3.16 -37.28
CA ILE A 534 18.04 4.56 -37.36
C ILE A 534 16.55 4.54 -37.66
N ILE A 535 15.78 5.31 -36.88
CA ILE A 535 14.37 5.57 -37.12
C ILE A 535 14.25 7.05 -37.45
N TYR A 536 13.56 7.35 -38.56
CA TYR A 536 13.25 8.71 -38.93
C TYR A 536 11.78 8.84 -39.23
N LYS A 537 11.20 9.98 -38.84
CA LYS A 537 9.77 10.23 -38.84
C LYS A 537 9.45 11.63 -39.35
N ASN A 538 8.37 11.74 -40.06
CA ASN A 538 7.76 13.03 -40.39
C ASN A 538 6.67 13.37 -39.36
N LYS A 539 6.96 14.29 -38.44
CA LYS A 539 6.02 14.79 -37.41
C LYS A 539 5.19 15.97 -37.93
N GLY A 540 5.61 16.54 -39.03
CA GLY A 540 4.93 17.65 -39.69
C GLY A 540 3.71 17.23 -40.52
N ASN A 541 3.12 18.20 -41.18
CA ASN A 541 1.94 17.98 -42.00
C ASN A 541 2.17 18.10 -43.54
N THR A 542 3.43 18.21 -43.96
CA THR A 542 3.84 18.25 -45.37
C THR A 542 4.69 17.01 -45.72
N THR A 543 4.56 16.49 -46.93
CA THR A 543 5.39 15.39 -47.42
C THR A 543 6.82 15.85 -47.61
N GLN A 544 7.80 15.09 -47.03
CA GLN A 544 9.21 15.46 -47.01
C GLN A 544 10.08 14.54 -47.85
N SER A 545 11.18 15.06 -48.38
CA SER A 545 12.26 14.29 -49.02
C SER A 545 13.60 14.90 -48.61
N GLY A 546 14.64 14.08 -48.46
CA GLY A 546 15.92 14.58 -48.01
C GLY A 546 16.99 13.51 -47.86
N VAL A 547 17.90 13.78 -46.93
CA VAL A 547 19.08 12.91 -46.71
C VAL A 547 19.27 12.64 -45.22
N ILE A 548 19.59 11.40 -44.86
CA ILE A 548 20.01 11.00 -43.52
C ILE A 548 21.51 10.78 -43.54
N TYR A 549 22.22 11.32 -42.59
CA TYR A 549 23.64 11.13 -42.37
C TYR A 549 23.86 10.38 -41.04
N LEU A 550 24.80 9.44 -41.03
CA LEU A 550 25.32 8.82 -39.78
C LEU A 550 26.81 9.07 -39.71
N THR A 551 27.24 9.77 -38.68
CA THR A 551 28.65 9.95 -38.35
C THR A 551 29.05 9.00 -37.22
N PHE A 552 30.18 8.30 -37.39
CA PHE A 552 30.75 7.32 -36.46
C PHE A 552 32.28 7.32 -36.56
N ASP A 553 32.97 6.61 -35.67
CA ASP A 553 34.43 6.49 -35.70
C ASP A 553 34.83 5.23 -36.51
N ASP A 554 35.18 5.44 -37.78
CA ASP A 554 35.60 4.40 -38.71
C ASP A 554 36.94 3.73 -38.33
N ALA A 555 37.71 4.35 -37.40
CA ALA A 555 38.97 3.79 -36.92
C ALA A 555 38.75 2.59 -35.97
N VAL A 556 37.58 2.46 -35.33
CA VAL A 556 37.26 1.42 -34.33
C VAL A 556 36.02 0.59 -34.69
N LEU A 557 35.33 0.92 -35.81
CA LEU A 557 34.09 0.32 -36.26
C LEU A 557 34.17 -0.03 -37.76
N ASP A 558 34.15 -1.32 -38.09
CA ASP A 558 34.09 -1.79 -39.48
C ASP A 558 32.64 -1.98 -39.90
N LEU A 559 32.22 -1.36 -41.01
CA LEU A 559 30.87 -1.57 -41.55
C LEU A 559 30.74 -2.98 -42.11
N VAL A 560 29.72 -3.74 -41.59
CA VAL A 560 29.41 -5.09 -42.05
C VAL A 560 28.27 -5.08 -43.09
N THR A 561 27.14 -4.47 -42.71
CA THR A 561 25.93 -4.40 -43.57
C THR A 561 25.13 -3.16 -43.32
N THR A 562 24.40 -2.70 -44.35
CA THR A 562 23.33 -1.70 -44.21
C THR A 562 22.12 -2.08 -45.06
N ASN A 563 20.93 -1.82 -44.56
CA ASN A 563 19.68 -1.96 -45.28
C ASN A 563 18.76 -0.76 -44.99
N PRO A 564 18.45 0.09 -45.99
CA PRO A 564 18.95 0.04 -47.40
C PRO A 564 20.45 0.30 -47.50
N VAL A 565 21.00 0.06 -48.68
CA VAL A 565 22.43 0.27 -48.96
C VAL A 565 22.79 1.73 -48.81
N ALA A 566 23.87 2.04 -48.07
CA ALA A 566 24.36 3.39 -47.83
C ALA A 566 25.33 3.89 -48.90
N ASN A 567 25.37 5.22 -49.08
CA ASN A 567 26.54 5.85 -49.65
C ASN A 567 27.60 5.97 -48.53
N GLN A 568 28.82 5.48 -48.77
CA GLN A 568 29.86 5.42 -47.73
C GLN A 568 30.96 6.46 -48.02
N ALA A 569 31.35 7.18 -46.98
CA ALA A 569 32.51 8.07 -46.93
C ALA A 569 33.26 7.84 -45.62
N LEU A 570 34.44 8.39 -45.47
CA LEU A 570 35.22 8.31 -44.22
C LEU A 570 34.42 8.85 -43.04
N ASN A 571 34.30 8.08 -42.00
CA ASN A 571 33.51 8.37 -40.79
C ASN A 571 32.03 8.71 -41.05
N ASN A 572 31.46 8.40 -42.23
CA ASN A 572 30.11 8.81 -42.59
C ASN A 572 29.39 7.82 -43.49
N LEU A 573 28.12 7.55 -43.20
CA LEU A 573 27.18 6.89 -44.10
C LEU A 573 26.05 7.85 -44.44
N SER A 574 25.44 7.73 -45.61
CA SER A 574 24.27 8.52 -45.98
C SER A 574 23.26 7.77 -46.81
N TRP A 575 21.98 8.13 -46.66
CA TRP A 575 20.83 7.56 -47.35
C TRP A 575 19.90 8.68 -47.81
N ASN A 576 19.43 8.60 -49.04
CA ASN A 576 18.35 9.45 -49.52
C ASN A 576 16.99 8.88 -49.13
N PHE A 577 16.07 9.71 -48.73
CA PHE A 577 14.65 9.35 -48.57
C PHE A 577 13.79 10.26 -49.43
N SER A 578 12.60 9.77 -49.82
CA SER A 578 11.69 10.52 -50.69
C SER A 578 10.24 10.20 -50.33
N ASN A 579 9.39 11.22 -50.48
CA ASN A 579 7.93 11.10 -50.28
C ASN A 579 7.51 10.59 -48.90
N LEU A 580 8.25 10.90 -47.83
CA LEU A 580 7.88 10.58 -46.46
C LEU A 580 6.65 11.42 -46.07
N LYS A 581 5.50 10.76 -45.93
CA LYS A 581 4.21 11.39 -45.64
C LYS A 581 4.11 11.80 -44.19
N PRO A 582 3.19 12.73 -43.83
CA PRO A 582 2.90 13.03 -42.43
C PRO A 582 2.65 11.77 -41.59
N PHE A 583 3.21 11.75 -40.39
CA PHE A 583 3.23 10.64 -39.41
C PHE A 583 3.90 9.33 -39.87
N GLU A 584 4.36 9.28 -41.12
CA GLU A 584 5.10 8.12 -41.62
C GLU A 584 6.48 8.04 -40.95
N SER A 585 6.86 6.82 -40.58
CA SER A 585 8.17 6.50 -40.05
C SER A 585 8.82 5.47 -40.99
N ALA A 586 10.12 5.58 -41.15
CA ALA A 586 10.91 4.56 -41.87
C ALA A 586 12.19 4.25 -41.08
N GLU A 587 12.83 3.15 -41.42
CA GLU A 587 13.99 2.63 -40.72
C GLU A 587 15.15 2.28 -41.61
N ILE A 588 16.36 2.40 -41.05
CA ILE A 588 17.61 1.96 -41.64
C ILE A 588 18.28 1.03 -40.63
N ILE A 589 18.56 -0.19 -41.03
CA ILE A 589 19.29 -1.16 -40.22
C ILE A 589 20.74 -1.20 -40.68
N PHE A 590 21.68 -1.12 -39.73
CA PHE A 590 23.09 -1.27 -40.03
C PHE A 590 23.82 -2.05 -38.95
N THR A 591 24.91 -2.70 -39.32
CA THR A 591 25.71 -3.52 -38.43
C THR A 591 27.17 -3.13 -38.56
N PHE A 592 27.81 -2.86 -37.46
CA PHE A 592 29.26 -2.68 -37.35
C PHE A 592 29.92 -3.84 -36.62
N LYS A 593 31.12 -4.20 -37.04
CA LYS A 593 32.04 -5.02 -36.25
C LYS A 593 32.83 -4.07 -35.34
N VAL A 594 32.71 -4.26 -34.04
CA VAL A 594 33.47 -3.51 -33.05
C VAL A 594 34.89 -4.09 -32.98
N HIS A 595 35.93 -3.23 -33.00
CA HIS A 595 37.32 -3.72 -32.90
C HIS A 595 37.54 -4.52 -31.61
N ALA A 596 38.39 -5.54 -31.69
CA ALA A 596 38.83 -6.33 -30.54
C ALA A 596 39.86 -5.55 -29.70
N PRO A 597 40.08 -5.93 -28.44
CA PRO A 597 41.16 -5.33 -27.60
C PRO A 597 42.57 -5.52 -28.20
N THR A 598 42.72 -6.47 -29.13
CA THR A 598 43.99 -6.74 -29.84
C THR A 598 44.11 -6.01 -31.17
N ALA A 599 43.08 -5.30 -31.64
CA ALA A 599 43.09 -4.47 -32.83
C ALA A 599 43.82 -3.14 -32.62
N VAL A 600 44.07 -2.42 -33.72
CA VAL A 600 44.71 -1.09 -33.67
C VAL A 600 43.89 -0.12 -34.51
N PRO A 601 43.18 0.84 -33.85
CA PRO A 601 43.05 1.07 -32.41
C PRO A 601 42.26 -0.03 -31.68
N PRO A 602 42.51 -0.31 -30.41
CA PRO A 602 41.73 -1.28 -29.61
C PRO A 602 40.43 -0.69 -29.12
N VAL A 603 39.42 -1.54 -28.89
CA VAL A 603 38.18 -1.21 -28.14
C VAL A 603 38.10 -2.14 -26.94
N ASN A 604 37.87 -1.58 -25.76
CA ASN A 604 37.85 -2.29 -24.49
C ASN A 604 36.50 -2.09 -23.78
N ASN A 605 36.18 -2.95 -22.81
CA ASN A 605 35.02 -2.78 -21.97
C ASN A 605 35.08 -1.43 -21.26
N GLY A 606 33.96 -0.70 -21.25
CA GLY A 606 33.83 0.65 -20.66
C GLY A 606 34.12 1.78 -21.63
N ASP A 607 34.65 1.51 -22.83
CA ASP A 607 34.80 2.53 -23.87
C ASP A 607 33.43 2.99 -24.35
N ILE A 608 33.33 4.23 -24.86
CA ILE A 608 32.07 4.80 -25.36
C ILE A 608 32.19 4.95 -26.87
N LEU A 609 31.32 4.25 -27.61
CA LEU A 609 31.14 4.42 -29.03
C LEU A 609 30.09 5.52 -29.29
N LYS A 610 30.47 6.53 -30.04
CA LYS A 610 29.63 7.67 -30.37
C LYS A 610 29.11 7.60 -31.79
N TYR A 611 27.78 7.70 -31.90
CA TYR A 611 27.10 7.76 -33.22
C TYR A 611 26.28 9.04 -33.27
N VAL A 612 26.28 9.73 -34.40
CA VAL A 612 25.45 10.92 -34.61
C VAL A 612 24.67 10.75 -35.92
N ALA A 613 23.34 10.63 -35.79
CA ALA A 613 22.44 10.69 -36.95
C ALA A 613 21.92 12.10 -37.13
N THR A 614 21.84 12.56 -38.39
CA THR A 614 21.26 13.86 -38.76
C THR A 614 20.33 13.66 -39.95
N ILE A 615 19.12 14.22 -39.93
CA ILE A 615 18.19 14.25 -41.03
C ILE A 615 18.06 15.67 -41.57
N THR A 616 17.99 15.81 -42.89
CA THR A 616 17.84 17.11 -43.56
C THR A 616 16.84 17.05 -44.69
N SER A 617 16.11 18.12 -44.91
CA SER A 617 15.26 18.30 -46.12
C SER A 617 15.49 19.70 -46.74
N SER A 618 14.78 19.99 -47.83
CA SER A 618 14.84 21.30 -48.48
C SER A 618 14.02 22.36 -47.76
N GLU A 619 13.06 21.94 -46.94
CA GLU A 619 12.17 22.81 -46.20
C GLU A 619 12.79 23.25 -44.85
N THR A 620 12.39 24.39 -44.37
CA THR A 620 12.80 24.83 -43.01
C THR A 620 12.00 24.06 -41.96
N ASP A 621 12.69 23.34 -41.10
CA ASP A 621 12.12 22.49 -40.07
C ASP A 621 11.63 23.32 -38.87
N GLU A 622 10.46 22.96 -38.32
CA GLU A 622 9.84 23.66 -37.20
C GLU A 622 10.56 23.38 -35.88
N THR A 623 11.13 22.17 -35.72
CA THR A 623 11.83 21.74 -34.51
C THR A 623 13.22 21.16 -34.83
N PRO A 624 14.19 21.95 -35.28
CA PRO A 624 15.48 21.47 -35.79
C PRO A 624 16.37 20.78 -34.75
N ILE A 625 16.00 20.82 -33.46
CA ILE A 625 16.75 20.18 -32.38
C ILE A 625 16.68 18.65 -32.43
N ASP A 626 15.61 18.07 -32.93
CA ASP A 626 15.42 16.63 -33.06
C ASP A 626 15.75 16.07 -34.46
N ASN A 627 16.19 16.95 -35.35
CA ASN A 627 16.85 16.58 -36.60
C ASN A 627 18.24 15.99 -36.39
N THR A 628 18.78 15.97 -35.17
CA THR A 628 20.07 15.38 -34.84
C THR A 628 19.98 14.59 -33.55
N PHE A 629 20.37 13.31 -33.64
CA PHE A 629 20.40 12.40 -32.47
C PHE A 629 21.81 11.87 -32.23
N THR A 630 22.26 11.93 -30.97
CA THR A 630 23.55 11.37 -30.54
C THR A 630 23.35 10.19 -29.64
N LEU A 631 23.80 8.99 -30.06
CA LEU A 631 23.87 7.80 -29.24
C LEU A 631 25.30 7.65 -28.69
N ASN A 632 25.41 7.53 -27.34
CA ASN A 632 26.65 7.20 -26.65
C ASN A 632 26.53 5.80 -26.05
N GLN A 633 26.98 4.78 -26.77
CA GLN A 633 26.88 3.38 -26.34
C GLN A 633 28.13 2.94 -25.59
N THR A 634 27.98 2.46 -24.38
CA THR A 634 29.06 1.84 -23.59
C THR A 634 29.33 0.43 -24.09
N VAL A 635 30.58 0.11 -24.33
CA VAL A 635 31.07 -1.23 -24.70
C VAL A 635 31.04 -2.13 -23.46
N VAL A 636 30.45 -3.32 -23.55
CA VAL A 636 30.25 -4.28 -22.46
C VAL A 636 30.85 -5.65 -22.76
N GLY A 637 31.14 -6.45 -21.72
CA GLY A 637 31.69 -7.80 -21.87
C GLY A 637 30.62 -8.88 -21.86
N SER A 638 29.90 -9.03 -20.76
CA SER A 638 28.71 -9.87 -20.63
C SER A 638 27.50 -8.97 -20.44
N TYR A 639 26.35 -9.44 -20.88
CA TYR A 639 25.17 -8.59 -21.02
C TYR A 639 23.92 -9.38 -20.61
N ASP A 640 22.99 -8.69 -19.87
CA ASP A 640 21.67 -9.20 -19.57
C ASP A 640 20.71 -8.75 -20.69
N PRO A 641 20.07 -9.67 -21.39
CA PRO A 641 19.16 -9.34 -22.49
C PRO A 641 17.88 -8.63 -22.05
N ASN A 642 17.54 -8.66 -20.74
CA ASN A 642 16.38 -7.99 -20.19
C ASN A 642 16.83 -6.67 -19.53
N ASP A 643 17.04 -5.64 -20.34
CA ASP A 643 17.60 -4.38 -19.87
C ASP A 643 16.78 -3.14 -20.23
N LYS A 644 17.10 -2.04 -19.55
CA LYS A 644 16.60 -0.69 -19.86
C LYS A 644 17.77 0.28 -20.03
N THR A 645 17.74 1.04 -21.09
CA THR A 645 18.79 1.99 -21.44
C THR A 645 18.20 3.37 -21.73
N CYS A 646 18.78 4.44 -21.17
CA CYS A 646 18.59 5.81 -21.66
C CYS A 646 19.57 6.05 -22.81
N LEU A 647 19.06 6.38 -23.98
CA LEU A 647 19.87 6.46 -25.22
C LEU A 647 20.83 7.64 -25.22
N GLU A 648 20.55 8.70 -24.48
CA GLU A 648 21.45 9.82 -24.26
C GLU A 648 22.64 9.46 -23.35
N GLY A 649 22.54 8.33 -22.64
CA GLY A 649 23.59 7.80 -21.77
C GLY A 649 23.50 8.28 -20.33
N SER A 650 24.57 7.99 -19.54
CA SER A 650 24.59 8.31 -18.09
C SER A 650 24.90 9.79 -17.79
N ILE A 651 25.41 10.55 -18.77
CA ILE A 651 25.67 11.98 -18.66
C ILE A 651 24.90 12.69 -19.77
N ILE A 652 23.98 13.53 -19.38
CA ILE A 652 23.10 14.27 -20.30
C ILE A 652 23.40 15.75 -20.23
N THR A 653 23.39 16.42 -21.38
CA THR A 653 23.67 17.85 -21.47
C THR A 653 22.50 18.69 -20.93
N SER A 654 22.80 19.82 -20.35
CA SER A 654 21.80 20.69 -19.71
C SER A 654 20.75 21.28 -20.68
N ASN A 655 21.01 21.27 -21.98
CA ASN A 655 20.05 21.73 -23.00
C ASN A 655 18.84 20.75 -23.16
N LEU A 656 18.93 19.53 -22.62
CA LEU A 656 17.82 18.58 -22.60
C LEU A 656 16.95 18.68 -21.33
N ILE A 657 17.17 19.67 -20.49
CA ILE A 657 16.25 19.98 -19.38
C ILE A 657 14.94 20.55 -19.95
N GLY A 658 13.81 19.89 -19.68
CA GLY A 658 12.51 20.20 -20.26
C GLY A 658 12.27 19.63 -21.67
N GLU A 659 13.27 18.96 -22.24
CA GLU A 659 13.19 18.31 -23.56
C GLU A 659 13.08 16.79 -23.44
N TYR A 660 12.90 16.13 -24.60
CA TYR A 660 12.78 14.68 -24.67
C TYR A 660 14.08 13.95 -24.35
N VAL A 661 13.95 12.87 -23.59
CA VAL A 661 14.95 11.81 -23.45
C VAL A 661 14.32 10.49 -23.91
N HIS A 662 15.16 9.59 -24.43
CA HIS A 662 14.73 8.37 -25.09
C HIS A 662 15.13 7.15 -24.26
N TYR A 663 14.18 6.23 -24.10
CA TYR A 663 14.40 4.95 -23.45
C TYR A 663 14.16 3.80 -24.42
N MET A 664 14.96 2.77 -24.26
CA MET A 664 14.76 1.47 -24.88
C MET A 664 14.73 0.40 -23.80
N ILE A 665 13.74 -0.48 -23.84
CA ILE A 665 13.61 -1.64 -22.96
C ILE A 665 13.65 -2.86 -23.86
N ARG A 666 14.60 -3.77 -23.61
CA ARG A 666 14.76 -5.04 -24.33
C ARG A 666 14.30 -6.18 -23.46
N PHE A 667 13.81 -7.25 -24.10
CA PHE A 667 13.38 -8.45 -23.41
C PHE A 667 13.68 -9.68 -24.27
N GLU A 668 14.01 -10.80 -23.62
CA GLU A 668 14.31 -12.08 -24.25
C GLU A 668 13.56 -13.20 -23.54
N ASN A 669 12.89 -14.08 -24.32
CA ASN A 669 12.25 -15.27 -23.79
C ASN A 669 13.26 -16.40 -23.64
N ILE A 670 13.87 -16.52 -22.47
CA ILE A 670 14.80 -17.61 -22.10
C ILE A 670 14.07 -18.82 -21.50
N GLY A 671 12.74 -18.87 -21.63
CA GLY A 671 11.89 -19.96 -21.14
C GLY A 671 12.02 -21.26 -21.96
N THR A 672 11.07 -22.16 -21.76
CA THR A 672 11.00 -23.44 -22.43
C THR A 672 9.81 -23.57 -23.39
N TYR A 673 9.05 -22.47 -23.54
CA TYR A 673 7.83 -22.41 -24.36
C TYR A 673 7.65 -20.97 -24.89
N PRO A 674 7.01 -20.80 -26.09
CA PRO A 674 6.71 -19.47 -26.62
C PRO A 674 5.86 -18.66 -25.67
N ALA A 675 6.25 -17.41 -25.37
CA ALA A 675 5.47 -16.48 -24.56
C ALA A 675 4.31 -15.92 -25.39
N GLN A 676 3.07 -16.15 -24.96
CA GLN A 676 1.88 -15.71 -25.67
C GLN A 676 1.67 -14.21 -25.56
N ASN A 677 1.92 -13.65 -24.38
CA ASN A 677 1.77 -12.23 -24.11
C ASN A 677 2.98 -11.71 -23.34
N ILE A 678 3.36 -10.48 -23.60
CA ILE A 678 4.41 -9.80 -22.83
C ILE A 678 3.89 -8.45 -22.40
N VAL A 679 4.16 -8.08 -21.15
CA VAL A 679 3.90 -6.73 -20.65
C VAL A 679 5.16 -6.13 -20.07
N VAL A 680 5.52 -4.98 -20.59
CA VAL A 680 6.59 -4.14 -20.03
C VAL A 680 5.94 -3.04 -19.21
N LYS A 681 6.08 -3.12 -17.88
CA LYS A 681 5.53 -2.16 -16.93
C LYS A 681 6.63 -1.22 -16.45
N ASP A 682 6.38 0.06 -16.55
CA ASP A 682 7.28 1.14 -16.20
C ASP A 682 6.58 2.10 -15.21
N MET A 683 7.22 2.38 -14.07
CA MET A 683 6.71 3.32 -13.07
C MET A 683 7.46 4.65 -13.17
N ILE A 684 6.85 5.62 -13.84
CA ILE A 684 7.48 6.92 -14.14
C ILE A 684 7.56 7.81 -12.91
N ASP A 685 8.74 8.34 -12.61
CA ASP A 685 8.94 9.35 -11.56
C ASP A 685 8.39 10.72 -12.02
N LEU A 686 7.20 11.08 -11.55
CA LEU A 686 6.54 12.35 -11.89
C LEU A 686 7.26 13.59 -11.36
N THR A 687 8.25 13.44 -10.48
CA THR A 687 9.09 14.56 -10.04
C THR A 687 10.16 14.92 -11.06
N LYS A 688 10.49 13.98 -11.94
CA LYS A 688 11.54 14.08 -12.95
C LYS A 688 11.00 14.19 -14.37
N PHE A 689 9.86 13.55 -14.66
CA PHE A 689 9.29 13.46 -16.00
C PHE A 689 7.87 14.02 -16.09
N ASP A 690 7.51 14.47 -17.30
CA ASP A 690 6.14 14.78 -17.66
C ASP A 690 5.52 13.61 -18.44
N ILE A 691 4.78 12.75 -17.73
CA ILE A 691 4.16 11.55 -18.30
C ILE A 691 3.16 11.87 -19.42
N SER A 692 2.60 13.09 -19.45
CA SER A 692 1.68 13.51 -20.50
C SER A 692 2.33 13.56 -21.86
N THR A 693 3.67 13.71 -21.91
CA THR A 693 4.49 13.80 -23.12
C THR A 693 5.02 12.46 -23.62
N LEU A 694 4.74 11.33 -22.90
CA LEU A 694 5.23 10.01 -23.30
C LEU A 694 4.68 9.62 -24.68
N ILE A 695 5.61 9.25 -25.58
CA ILE A 695 5.33 8.82 -26.96
C ILE A 695 6.18 7.58 -27.25
N PRO A 696 5.56 6.44 -27.62
CA PRO A 696 6.29 5.30 -28.17
C PRO A 696 6.93 5.67 -29.53
N THR A 697 8.18 5.27 -29.72
CA THR A 697 8.94 5.59 -30.95
C THR A 697 9.17 4.37 -31.83
N SER A 698 9.33 3.20 -31.25
CA SER A 698 9.55 1.94 -32.00
C SER A 698 9.31 0.72 -31.12
N SER A 699 9.05 -0.41 -31.76
CA SER A 699 8.98 -1.73 -31.10
C SER A 699 9.36 -2.85 -32.08
N SER A 700 9.67 -4.03 -31.55
CA SER A 700 9.88 -5.24 -32.33
C SER A 700 8.58 -5.88 -32.83
N HIS A 701 7.48 -5.69 -32.09
CA HIS A 701 6.17 -6.31 -32.31
C HIS A 701 5.06 -5.31 -32.06
N GLN A 702 3.83 -5.64 -32.48
CA GLN A 702 2.65 -4.82 -32.22
C GLN A 702 2.32 -4.81 -30.72
N PHE A 703 1.94 -3.67 -30.19
CA PHE A 703 1.61 -3.46 -28.80
C PHE A 703 0.58 -2.34 -28.63
N VAL A 704 -0.01 -2.27 -27.44
CA VAL A 704 -0.86 -1.15 -26.98
C VAL A 704 -0.20 -0.53 -25.76
N THR A 705 -0.24 0.80 -25.66
CA THR A 705 0.25 1.50 -24.46
C THR A 705 -0.93 1.98 -23.61
N LYS A 706 -0.91 1.62 -22.35
CA LYS A 706 -1.87 2.07 -21.34
C LYS A 706 -1.15 2.88 -20.27
N ILE A 707 -1.69 4.03 -19.89
CA ILE A 707 -1.20 4.86 -18.79
C ILE A 707 -2.31 4.96 -17.75
N SER A 708 -2.06 4.54 -16.52
CA SER A 708 -3.02 4.48 -15.41
C SER A 708 -2.36 4.85 -14.09
N GLU A 709 -3.14 4.99 -13.03
CA GLU A 709 -2.64 5.28 -11.67
C GLU A 709 -1.74 6.52 -11.58
N GLY A 710 -1.87 7.43 -12.56
CA GLY A 710 -1.10 8.67 -12.64
C GLY A 710 0.32 8.52 -13.16
N ASN A 711 1.03 7.40 -12.90
CA ASN A 711 2.45 7.21 -13.27
C ASN A 711 2.80 5.81 -13.81
N LYS A 712 1.86 4.90 -13.89
CA LYS A 712 2.07 3.53 -14.39
C LYS A 712 1.89 3.51 -15.91
N VAL A 713 2.93 3.14 -16.63
CA VAL A 713 2.93 2.90 -18.08
C VAL A 713 3.05 1.40 -18.32
N GLU A 714 2.20 0.88 -19.19
CA GLU A 714 2.17 -0.53 -19.56
C GLU A 714 2.22 -0.65 -21.11
N PHE A 715 3.27 -1.26 -21.63
CA PHE A 715 3.38 -1.64 -23.03
C PHE A 715 2.96 -3.10 -23.14
N ILE A 716 1.82 -3.36 -23.77
CA ILE A 716 1.12 -4.64 -23.75
C ILE A 716 1.21 -5.28 -25.14
N PHE A 717 1.93 -6.38 -25.24
CA PHE A 717 2.08 -7.20 -26.44
C PHE A 717 1.16 -8.43 -26.33
N GLU A 718 -0.06 -8.31 -26.83
CA GLU A 718 -1.03 -9.40 -26.81
C GLU A 718 -0.81 -10.35 -27.98
N ASN A 719 -0.87 -11.66 -27.74
CA ASN A 719 -0.70 -12.71 -28.74
C ASN A 719 0.62 -12.61 -29.54
N ILE A 720 1.67 -12.10 -28.92
CA ILE A 720 3.00 -11.95 -29.54
C ILE A 720 3.58 -13.31 -29.93
N ASN A 721 3.30 -14.39 -29.18
CA ASN A 721 3.83 -15.75 -29.34
C ASN A 721 5.35 -15.76 -29.52
N LEU A 722 6.08 -14.97 -28.70
CA LEU A 722 7.53 -14.82 -28.81
C LEU A 722 8.21 -16.18 -28.61
N PRO A 723 8.94 -16.72 -29.61
CA PRO A 723 9.65 -18.00 -29.51
C PRO A 723 10.61 -18.05 -28.30
N PHE A 724 11.16 -19.22 -28.01
CA PHE A 724 12.18 -19.43 -26.98
C PHE A 724 13.52 -19.92 -27.57
N ASP A 725 13.64 -19.95 -28.89
CA ASP A 725 14.90 -20.26 -29.58
C ASP A 725 15.74 -18.98 -29.73
N ASP A 726 17.02 -19.09 -29.46
CA ASP A 726 18.01 -18.01 -29.38
C ASP A 726 18.08 -17.10 -30.65
N ALA A 727 17.51 -17.54 -31.77
CA ALA A 727 17.52 -16.76 -33.00
C ALA A 727 16.33 -15.79 -33.12
N ASN A 728 15.22 -16.02 -32.38
CA ASN A 728 13.95 -15.35 -32.59
C ASN A 728 13.25 -14.93 -31.27
N ASN A 729 13.92 -15.06 -30.14
CA ASN A 729 13.33 -14.88 -28.80
C ASN A 729 13.45 -13.45 -28.22
N ASP A 730 13.98 -12.52 -29.03
CA ASP A 730 14.21 -11.12 -28.64
C ASP A 730 13.04 -10.21 -28.99
N GLY A 731 12.82 -9.22 -28.13
CA GLY A 731 11.91 -8.12 -28.37
C GLY A 731 12.35 -6.83 -27.71
N TYR A 732 11.76 -5.73 -28.12
CA TYR A 732 11.99 -4.43 -27.50
C TYR A 732 10.80 -3.48 -27.66
N VAL A 733 10.77 -2.45 -26.80
CA VAL A 733 9.98 -1.23 -26.96
C VAL A 733 10.86 -0.02 -26.69
N ALA A 734 10.72 1.01 -27.51
CA ALA A 734 11.38 2.30 -27.34
C ALA A 734 10.33 3.40 -27.22
N PHE A 735 10.60 4.39 -26.36
CA PHE A 735 9.74 5.55 -26.19
C PHE A 735 10.56 6.80 -25.82
N LYS A 736 9.97 7.96 -26.00
CA LYS A 736 10.52 9.24 -25.55
C LYS A 736 9.59 9.89 -24.54
N ILE A 737 10.16 10.68 -23.61
CA ILE A 737 9.43 11.38 -22.56
C ILE A 737 10.16 12.68 -22.19
N LYS A 738 9.44 13.78 -21.98
CA LYS A 738 10.07 15.04 -21.55
C LYS A 738 10.48 15.00 -20.09
N THR A 739 11.66 15.50 -19.81
CA THR A 739 12.10 15.82 -18.45
C THR A 739 11.36 17.05 -17.93
N LYS A 740 11.28 17.24 -16.63
CA LYS A 740 10.67 18.44 -16.05
C LYS A 740 11.56 19.67 -16.28
N PRO A 741 11.01 20.82 -16.73
CA PRO A 741 11.78 22.05 -16.89
C PRO A 741 12.28 22.66 -15.56
N THR A 742 11.82 22.13 -14.42
CA THR A 742 12.26 22.52 -13.08
C THR A 742 13.56 21.86 -12.63
N LEU A 743 14.07 20.89 -13.40
CA LEU A 743 15.36 20.23 -13.13
C LEU A 743 16.53 21.19 -13.37
N VAL A 744 17.65 20.93 -12.70
CA VAL A 744 18.86 21.74 -12.81
C VAL A 744 20.10 20.87 -13.06
N VAL A 745 21.18 21.50 -13.45
CA VAL A 745 22.47 20.82 -13.60
C VAL A 745 22.90 20.19 -12.27
N GLY A 746 23.26 18.92 -12.29
CA GLY A 746 23.57 18.10 -11.11
C GLY A 746 22.42 17.18 -10.71
N ASP A 747 21.19 17.43 -11.17
CA ASP A 747 20.09 16.52 -10.93
C ASP A 747 20.28 15.21 -11.67
N SER A 748 19.93 14.11 -10.98
CA SER A 748 19.90 12.76 -11.55
C SER A 748 18.49 12.23 -11.58
N PHE A 749 18.22 11.35 -12.53
CA PHE A 749 17.00 10.56 -12.58
C PHE A 749 17.33 9.10 -12.89
N THR A 750 16.46 8.21 -12.45
CA THR A 750 16.60 6.78 -12.65
C THR A 750 15.30 6.23 -13.23
N ASN A 751 15.41 5.19 -14.03
CA ASN A 751 14.24 4.48 -14.54
C ASN A 751 14.56 3.00 -14.71
N ASP A 752 13.65 2.13 -14.29
CA ASP A 752 13.69 0.67 -14.44
C ASP A 752 12.31 0.16 -14.84
N ALA A 753 12.20 -1.08 -15.32
CA ALA A 753 10.94 -1.66 -15.73
C ALA A 753 10.83 -3.12 -15.28
N ASN A 754 9.59 -3.59 -15.16
CA ASN A 754 9.26 -5.00 -14.93
C ASN A 754 8.75 -5.61 -16.25
N ILE A 755 9.33 -6.72 -16.67
CA ILE A 755 8.95 -7.45 -17.89
C ILE A 755 8.22 -8.73 -17.47
N TYR A 756 6.97 -8.89 -17.90
CA TYR A 756 6.12 -10.03 -17.62
C TYR A 756 5.99 -10.89 -18.88
N PHE A 757 6.41 -12.14 -18.81
CA PHE A 757 6.21 -13.14 -19.85
C PHE A 757 5.02 -14.02 -19.45
N ASP A 758 3.89 -13.88 -20.14
CA ASP A 758 2.63 -14.53 -19.81
C ASP A 758 2.25 -14.32 -18.33
N TYR A 759 2.15 -15.41 -17.58
CA TYR A 759 1.78 -15.45 -16.16
C TYR A 759 3.00 -15.67 -15.23
N ASN A 760 4.24 -15.51 -15.76
CA ASN A 760 5.45 -15.70 -14.96
C ASN A 760 5.77 -14.47 -14.10
N PHE A 761 6.68 -14.66 -13.14
CA PHE A 761 7.26 -13.56 -12.37
C PHE A 761 7.90 -12.53 -13.30
N PRO A 762 7.80 -11.23 -12.97
CA PRO A 762 8.47 -10.23 -13.79
C PRO A 762 9.98 -10.37 -13.66
N ILE A 763 10.65 -10.15 -14.78
CA ILE A 763 12.08 -9.90 -14.81
C ILE A 763 12.26 -8.39 -14.61
N LEU A 764 13.02 -7.98 -13.59
CA LEU A 764 13.34 -6.60 -13.36
C LEU A 764 14.55 -6.22 -14.21
N THR A 765 14.43 -5.15 -14.99
CA THR A 765 15.58 -4.62 -15.74
C THR A 765 16.62 -4.00 -14.81
N ASN A 766 17.82 -3.73 -15.32
CA ASN A 766 18.75 -2.82 -14.68
C ASN A 766 18.10 -1.43 -14.51
N LYS A 767 18.65 -0.64 -13.60
CA LYS A 767 18.26 0.75 -13.39
C LYS A 767 19.08 1.67 -14.28
N ALA A 768 18.49 2.24 -15.33
CA ALA A 768 19.11 3.28 -16.15
C ALA A 768 19.25 4.56 -15.32
N ILE A 769 20.49 5.06 -15.16
CA ILE A 769 20.79 6.24 -14.36
C ILE A 769 21.38 7.31 -15.28
N SER A 770 20.82 8.52 -15.24
CA SER A 770 21.28 9.66 -16.03
C SER A 770 21.40 10.92 -15.16
N THR A 771 22.42 11.74 -15.41
CA THR A 771 22.69 12.97 -14.64
C THR A 771 22.93 14.13 -15.58
N PHE A 772 22.24 15.25 -15.36
CA PHE A 772 22.48 16.48 -16.09
C PHE A 772 23.82 17.10 -15.67
N LYS A 773 24.72 17.26 -16.65
CA LYS A 773 25.98 17.97 -16.45
C LYS A 773 26.14 19.07 -17.48
N THR A 774 26.77 20.17 -17.07
CA THR A 774 27.30 21.10 -18.06
C THR A 774 28.36 20.36 -18.86
N VAL A 775 28.19 20.29 -20.17
CA VAL A 775 29.33 19.96 -21.03
C VAL A 775 30.26 21.14 -20.92
N SER A 776 31.25 21.05 -20.00
CA SER A 776 32.46 21.75 -20.27
C SER A 776 32.95 21.12 -21.58
N ASN A 777 33.09 21.93 -22.61
CA ASN A 777 33.91 21.57 -23.77
C ASN A 777 35.36 21.44 -23.27
N LEU A 778 35.64 20.38 -22.53
CA LEU A 778 36.94 19.76 -22.41
C LEU A 778 37.07 18.87 -23.65
N GLY A 779 37.01 19.48 -24.80
CA GLY A 779 37.82 18.98 -25.89
C GLY A 779 39.24 18.94 -25.34
N THR A 780 39.78 17.75 -25.13
CA THR A 780 41.22 17.61 -25.15
C THR A 780 41.62 18.00 -26.55
N GLN A 781 41.87 19.31 -26.78
CA GLN A 781 42.59 19.67 -27.96
C GLN A 781 43.97 19.08 -27.70
N ASP A 782 44.24 17.95 -28.38
CA ASP A 782 45.62 17.50 -28.50
C ASP A 782 46.36 18.62 -29.23
N PHE A 783 47.23 19.28 -28.48
CA PHE A 783 48.03 20.32 -29.04
C PHE A 783 49.42 19.74 -29.39
N GLU A 784 50.04 20.27 -30.44
CA GLU A 784 51.41 19.93 -30.81
C GLU A 784 52.36 20.26 -29.63
N PHE A 785 53.01 19.21 -29.08
CA PHE A 785 53.88 19.30 -27.89
C PHE A 785 54.92 20.39 -28.05
N SER A 786 55.53 20.47 -29.20
CA SER A 786 56.64 21.43 -29.54
C SER A 786 56.20 22.90 -29.47
N ASN A 787 54.88 23.18 -29.58
CA ASN A 787 54.42 24.56 -29.50
C ASN A 787 54.42 25.13 -28.07
N TYR A 788 54.30 24.25 -27.08
CA TYR A 788 54.15 24.65 -25.68
C TYR A 788 55.23 24.15 -24.76
N PHE A 789 55.96 23.04 -25.12
CA PHE A 789 56.94 22.41 -24.28
C PHE A 789 58.18 22.05 -25.04
N THR A 790 59.32 22.17 -24.39
CA THR A 790 60.60 21.63 -24.85
C THR A 790 61.03 20.52 -23.89
N LEU A 791 61.42 19.35 -24.47
CA LEU A 791 61.91 18.18 -23.74
C LEU A 791 63.39 17.96 -24.06
N TYR A 792 64.21 17.93 -23.01
CA TYR A 792 65.70 17.77 -23.19
C TYR A 792 66.38 17.17 -21.95
N PRO A 793 67.53 16.51 -22.07
CA PRO A 793 68.15 16.09 -23.32
C PRO A 793 67.29 14.90 -23.89
N ASN A 794 67.31 14.78 -25.20
CA ASN A 794 66.74 13.60 -25.91
C ASN A 794 67.74 13.16 -26.94
N PRO A 795 68.52 12.08 -26.72
CA PRO A 795 68.37 11.04 -25.69
C PRO A 795 68.74 11.52 -24.26
N ALA A 796 67.99 10.97 -23.26
CA ALA A 796 68.18 11.24 -21.85
C ALA A 796 68.95 10.12 -21.14
N LYS A 797 69.81 10.45 -20.20
CA LYS A 797 70.58 9.47 -19.41
C LYS A 797 69.95 9.27 -18.04
N ASP A 798 69.95 10.21 -17.17
CA ASP A 798 69.43 10.07 -15.80
C ASP A 798 68.28 11.03 -15.52
N VAL A 799 68.25 12.16 -16.22
CA VAL A 799 67.27 13.23 -16.01
C VAL A 799 66.66 13.66 -17.33
N LEU A 800 65.37 13.87 -17.38
CA LEU A 800 64.63 14.44 -18.49
C LEU A 800 64.01 15.77 -18.02
N ASN A 801 64.32 16.85 -18.68
CA ASN A 801 63.78 18.18 -18.39
C ASN A 801 62.62 18.51 -19.31
N ILE A 802 61.62 19.14 -18.74
CA ILE A 802 60.49 19.71 -19.47
C ILE A 802 60.38 21.20 -19.15
N THR A 803 60.34 22.04 -20.16
CA THR A 803 60.22 23.49 -20.00
C THR A 803 59.03 23.98 -20.81
N ALA A 804 58.13 24.75 -20.17
CA ALA A 804 57.06 25.43 -20.90
C ALA A 804 57.61 26.64 -21.66
N THR A 805 57.29 26.77 -22.95
CA THR A 805 57.68 27.87 -23.82
C THR A 805 56.66 29.03 -23.79
N GLN A 806 55.46 28.80 -23.25
CA GLN A 806 54.36 29.74 -23.10
C GLN A 806 53.70 29.61 -21.74
N SER A 807 52.81 30.53 -21.37
CA SER A 807 52.06 30.47 -20.12
C SER A 807 51.04 29.35 -20.17
N ILE A 808 51.39 28.16 -19.65
CA ILE A 808 50.64 26.95 -19.57
C ILE A 808 50.92 26.26 -18.24
N GLU A 809 49.88 25.77 -17.56
CA GLU A 809 50.01 25.12 -16.24
C GLU A 809 49.95 23.59 -16.40
N ILE A 810 51.09 22.94 -16.06
CA ILE A 810 51.18 21.48 -16.10
C ILE A 810 50.43 20.91 -14.88
N GLN A 811 49.38 20.10 -15.14
CA GLN A 811 48.61 19.42 -14.08
C GLN A 811 49.25 18.09 -13.68
N SER A 812 49.67 17.29 -14.65
CA SER A 812 50.32 16.00 -14.40
C SER A 812 51.25 15.60 -15.56
N LEU A 813 52.26 14.78 -15.24
CA LEU A 813 53.14 14.15 -16.18
C LEU A 813 53.15 12.64 -16.01
N ALA A 814 53.17 11.90 -17.09
CA ALA A 814 53.26 10.44 -17.10
C ALA A 814 54.22 9.95 -18.19
N ILE A 815 55.03 8.95 -17.88
CA ILE A 815 55.90 8.29 -18.87
C ILE A 815 55.40 6.87 -19.10
N TYR A 816 55.28 6.51 -20.35
CA TYR A 816 54.84 5.21 -20.82
C TYR A 816 55.97 4.55 -21.63
N ASP A 817 56.07 3.23 -21.53
CA ASP A 817 56.96 2.45 -22.43
C ASP A 817 56.32 2.27 -23.84
N ILE A 818 56.97 1.56 -24.71
CA ILE A 818 56.50 1.33 -26.08
C ILE A 818 55.28 0.41 -26.16
N LEU A 819 54.90 -0.28 -25.07
CA LEU A 819 53.71 -1.11 -24.96
C LEU A 819 52.55 -0.36 -24.33
N GLY A 820 52.72 0.95 -24.01
CA GLY A 820 51.71 1.79 -23.39
C GLY A 820 51.60 1.57 -21.89
N GLN A 821 52.51 0.84 -21.22
CA GLN A 821 52.48 0.64 -19.77
C GLN A 821 53.04 1.90 -19.09
N LEU A 822 52.31 2.35 -18.06
CA LEU A 822 52.74 3.49 -17.23
C LEU A 822 53.99 3.11 -16.38
N VAL A 823 55.11 3.77 -16.59
CA VAL A 823 56.37 3.51 -15.88
C VAL A 823 56.75 4.58 -14.87
N ILE A 824 56.34 5.84 -15.10
CA ILE A 824 56.52 6.95 -14.15
C ILE A 824 55.23 7.78 -14.16
N ALA A 825 54.66 8.11 -12.96
CA ALA A 825 53.56 9.05 -12.80
C ALA A 825 53.99 10.20 -11.86
N VAL A 826 53.74 11.42 -12.29
CA VAL A 826 53.96 12.64 -11.49
C VAL A 826 52.61 13.37 -11.38
N PRO A 827 51.77 13.05 -10.40
CA PRO A 827 50.55 13.81 -10.13
C PRO A 827 50.92 15.18 -9.54
N ASN A 828 50.20 16.23 -9.86
CA ASN A 828 50.44 17.61 -9.40
C ASN A 828 51.79 18.20 -9.85
N ALA A 829 52.08 18.16 -11.15
CA ALA A 829 53.35 18.56 -11.74
C ALA A 829 53.52 20.09 -11.97
N LYS A 830 52.77 20.95 -11.25
CA LYS A 830 52.75 22.42 -11.41
C LYS A 830 54.14 23.09 -11.33
N LEU A 831 55.05 22.53 -10.56
CA LEU A 831 56.41 23.07 -10.33
C LEU A 831 57.49 22.09 -10.80
N VAL A 832 57.13 21.05 -11.54
CA VAL A 832 58.06 20.01 -11.98
C VAL A 832 58.65 20.41 -13.34
N SER A 833 59.95 20.69 -13.36
CA SER A 833 60.73 20.94 -14.56
C SER A 833 61.67 19.80 -14.90
N THR A 834 61.81 18.80 -14.01
CA THR A 834 62.78 17.69 -14.18
C THR A 834 62.15 16.39 -13.73
N ILE A 835 62.37 15.31 -14.46
CA ILE A 835 61.90 13.96 -14.17
C ILE A 835 63.11 13.03 -14.08
N ASP A 836 63.25 12.30 -12.97
CA ASP A 836 64.27 11.26 -12.83
C ASP A 836 63.92 10.04 -13.67
N VAL A 837 64.66 9.76 -14.67
CA VAL A 837 64.52 8.61 -15.57
C VAL A 837 65.67 7.60 -15.43
N SER A 838 66.52 7.74 -14.41
CA SER A 838 67.75 6.94 -14.17
C SER A 838 67.39 5.42 -14.03
N LYS A 839 66.22 5.11 -13.51
CA LYS A 839 65.73 3.72 -13.30
C LYS A 839 65.11 3.09 -14.52
N LEU A 840 64.90 3.84 -15.59
CA LEU A 840 64.35 3.28 -16.82
C LEU A 840 65.46 2.52 -17.59
N ARG A 841 65.11 1.44 -18.24
CA ARG A 841 65.97 0.70 -19.14
C ARG A 841 66.23 1.48 -20.42
N THR A 842 67.36 1.26 -21.09
CA THR A 842 67.60 1.82 -22.41
C THR A 842 66.50 1.46 -23.39
N GLY A 843 65.87 2.47 -24.03
CA GLY A 843 64.77 2.24 -24.97
C GLY A 843 63.96 3.50 -25.30
N ASN A 844 62.88 3.32 -26.05
CA ASN A 844 61.95 4.39 -26.44
C ASN A 844 60.82 4.51 -25.41
N TYR A 845 60.48 5.75 -25.04
CA TYR A 845 59.41 6.07 -24.12
C TYR A 845 58.57 7.26 -24.61
N PHE A 846 57.38 7.41 -24.09
CA PHE A 846 56.50 8.53 -24.39
C PHE A 846 56.18 9.29 -23.09
N VAL A 847 56.39 10.61 -23.11
CA VAL A 847 55.95 11.54 -22.07
C VAL A 847 54.60 12.08 -22.45
N LYS A 848 53.57 11.89 -21.60
CA LYS A 848 52.27 12.52 -21.72
C LYS A 848 52.16 13.65 -20.71
N VAL A 849 51.89 14.85 -21.21
CA VAL A 849 51.65 16.05 -20.39
C VAL A 849 50.14 16.35 -20.39
N LYS A 850 49.59 16.53 -19.21
CA LYS A 850 48.23 17.07 -19.05
C LYS A 850 48.35 18.49 -18.47
N SER A 851 47.70 19.44 -19.11
CA SER A 851 47.73 20.86 -18.74
C SER A 851 46.32 21.46 -18.64
N ASP A 852 46.21 22.73 -18.27
CA ASP A 852 45.01 23.54 -18.30
C ASP A 852 44.44 23.77 -19.71
N LYS A 853 45.22 23.50 -20.77
CA LYS A 853 44.83 23.65 -22.20
C LYS A 853 44.61 22.33 -22.94
N GLY A 854 44.73 21.18 -22.25
CA GLY A 854 44.56 19.87 -22.86
C GLY A 854 45.72 18.91 -22.54
N SER A 855 45.86 17.87 -23.38
CA SER A 855 46.99 16.92 -23.24
C SER A 855 47.83 16.83 -24.52
N SER A 856 49.08 16.50 -24.32
CA SER A 856 49.96 16.23 -25.45
C SER A 856 51.02 15.18 -25.08
N ASN A 857 51.58 14.52 -26.07
CA ASN A 857 52.57 13.48 -25.87
C ASN A 857 53.82 13.73 -26.76
N MET A 858 54.96 13.27 -26.29
CA MET A 858 56.22 13.32 -27.08
C MET A 858 57.10 12.12 -26.76
N LYS A 859 57.68 11.59 -27.79
CA LYS A 859 58.66 10.50 -27.69
C LYS A 859 60.03 11.01 -27.21
N PHE A 860 60.67 10.26 -26.29
CA PHE A 860 62.05 10.41 -25.99
C PHE A 860 62.80 9.07 -25.94
N ILE A 861 64.13 9.12 -26.07
CA ILE A 861 65.01 7.96 -26.04
C ILE A 861 65.78 7.98 -24.70
N LYS A 862 65.76 6.88 -23.97
CA LYS A 862 66.56 6.65 -22.75
C LYS A 862 67.82 5.91 -23.19
N GLN A 863 69.00 6.47 -22.82
CA GLN A 863 70.33 5.86 -23.00
C GLN A 863 70.76 5.05 -21.81
#